data_20d511f374e987cb6a4a0715ec2023f1
#
_entry.id   20d511f374e987cb6a4a0715ec2023f1
#
_cell.length_a   1.000
_cell.length_b   1.000
_cell.length_c   1.000
_cell.angle_alpha   90.00
_cell.angle_beta   90.00
_cell.angle_gamma   90.00
#
_symmetry.space_group_name_H-M   'P 1'
#
loop_
_entity.id
_entity.type
_entity.pdbx_description
1 polymer ?
#
loop_
_entity_poly.entity_id
_entity_poly.type
_entity_poly.pdbx_seq_one_letter_code
_entity_poly.pdbx_strand_id
1 'polypeptide(L)'
;MPSGPSYESGPGALPRGASIGRYVVLGLVGRGGMGEVYAAYDHELDRKVAVKLLRVKPGNGVSLAEGRQRTLREAQAIARLSHSNVVIVYDVGTFEDQVFIAMEFVDGNTVTYWLQSQQRSWREIIKVFMAAGRGLQAAHDKELVHRDFKPDNVMVTRDGQVRVMDFGLARQVSEKGERDPVSGEFRPRPRTIAEAAAAIGEGTSPDEPPSTLVINHDAPAGPDTLELKSSGLFDNQLTRTGAMMGTPAYMAPEQFLGTATDARTDQFSFCVALYEAVYGERPFGGNSMFALTANVVQGNVKEAPASTKVPPWVRRILLRGLRPNPDERFPSMKALLEALEKDPAVALRRRAMTVAAVLLPVAVGLGVRQSVASHQSVCGGAADHLADVWELTASGVESPRQAAIHRAFLASGKSYAADAWASVRRILGSYAQSWANMYREACEATHVRGEQSSEVLDLRMSCLQERLGGLRALTQVYTAASGEVVENAVSAANTLGGLERCADVPLLRAVVRPPEDPATRARVDGLRRRLADLKARFDSGSWRGGAGAADTLAAEARALGYQPLTAEALALVGHVRDKLTDGVGSSRAFEEAFWQADAARDDDVRADVAASLVYTSGYLENDYAQSDRWAEAADAVLRRLGGHDRERAWLLNNIASVAGLRGRKDEALRFNEEALTLKQRAWGPDHPDVGLSEGNVAVALEDLGRDQEALAHVDRSIEILSRDFGAEHPELATQLMNRGEILNALGRYREARRSFESARIIWERELGLDHRNLAYVLTGIGESYLDERDPVPALAPLERAWKIREAKETDPLRRGATRFALARALWDSERDPARAQELARGAREAYAQASDKAKVADVDGWLAARKPKKKKL
;
A
#
# COMPACT_ATOMS: atom_id res chain seq x y z
N MET A 1 24.83 -0.65 23.83
CA MET A 1 23.48 -0.05 23.75
C MET A 1 23.68 1.42 23.41
N PRO A 2 23.30 1.94 22.24
CA PRO A 2 23.28 3.37 22.00
C PRO A 2 22.15 3.98 22.82
N SER A 3 22.47 5.01 23.59
CA SER A 3 21.54 5.82 24.37
C SER A 3 20.45 6.38 23.46
N GLY A 4 19.18 6.00 23.72
CA GLY A 4 18.02 6.56 23.05
C GLY A 4 17.89 8.07 23.26
N PRO A 5 17.12 8.78 22.45
CA PRO A 5 16.97 10.22 22.53
C PRO A 5 16.51 10.63 23.93
N SER A 6 17.28 11.52 24.57
CA SER A 6 16.91 12.14 25.84
C SER A 6 15.77 13.13 25.60
N TYR A 7 14.57 12.83 26.09
CA TYR A 7 13.43 13.75 26.06
C TYR A 7 13.52 14.79 27.16
N GLU A 8 13.32 16.07 26.84
CA GLU A 8 13.39 17.17 27.80
C GLU A 8 12.17 17.18 28.73
N SER A 9 12.41 17.33 30.03
CA SER A 9 11.40 17.64 31.05
C SER A 9 11.38 19.16 31.27
N GLY A 10 10.48 19.87 30.59
CA GLY A 10 10.29 21.31 30.77
C GLY A 10 9.21 21.63 31.82
N PRO A 11 9.24 22.78 32.48
CA PRO A 11 8.18 23.18 33.42
C PRO A 11 6.83 23.28 32.71
N GLY A 12 5.82 22.55 33.21
CA GLY A 12 4.45 22.51 32.65
C GLY A 12 4.24 21.52 31.51
N ALA A 13 5.18 20.66 31.14
CA ALA A 13 4.99 19.54 30.24
C ALA A 13 4.32 18.35 30.94
N LEU A 14 3.53 17.56 30.21
CA LEU A 14 2.99 16.32 30.73
C LEU A 14 4.12 15.36 31.10
N PRO A 15 4.07 14.74 32.30
CA PRO A 15 5.10 13.83 32.73
C PRO A 15 5.11 12.54 31.93
N ARG A 16 6.25 11.86 31.84
CA ARG A 16 6.33 10.53 31.22
C ARG A 16 5.39 9.56 31.94
N GLY A 17 4.62 8.82 31.16
CA GLY A 17 3.58 7.91 31.65
C GLY A 17 2.19 8.54 31.75
N ALA A 18 2.04 9.85 31.58
CA ALA A 18 0.72 10.48 31.46
C ALA A 18 -0.01 9.97 30.19
N SER A 19 -1.33 9.90 30.23
CA SER A 19 -2.13 9.42 29.10
C SER A 19 -2.87 10.57 28.43
N ILE A 20 -2.75 10.67 27.10
CA ILE A 20 -3.54 11.54 26.25
C ILE A 20 -4.50 10.61 25.46
N GLY A 21 -5.74 10.46 25.95
CA GLY A 21 -6.60 9.39 25.45
C GLY A 21 -5.96 8.02 25.66
N ARG A 22 -5.78 7.22 24.61
CA ARG A 22 -5.09 5.91 24.66
C ARG A 22 -3.55 5.99 24.55
N TYR A 23 -3.01 7.18 24.30
CA TYR A 23 -1.58 7.36 24.04
C TYR A 23 -0.80 7.66 25.31
N VAL A 24 0.17 6.83 25.64
CA VAL A 24 1.03 7.00 26.82
C VAL A 24 2.23 7.87 26.45
N VAL A 25 2.39 8.99 27.13
CA VAL A 25 3.48 9.97 26.89
C VAL A 25 4.83 9.35 27.23
N LEU A 26 5.74 9.35 26.26
CA LEU A 26 7.15 8.96 26.42
C LEU A 26 8.04 10.16 26.78
N GLY A 27 7.70 11.37 26.30
CA GLY A 27 8.37 12.61 26.60
C GLY A 27 8.07 13.71 25.59
N LEU A 28 8.44 14.94 25.91
CA LEU A 28 8.25 16.11 25.07
C LEU A 28 9.26 16.08 23.91
N VAL A 29 8.78 16.25 22.67
CA VAL A 29 9.59 16.35 21.44
C VAL A 29 9.85 17.80 21.09
N GLY A 30 8.85 18.66 21.28
CA GLY A 30 8.96 20.08 20.97
C GLY A 30 7.80 20.91 21.51
N ARG A 31 8.04 22.20 21.74
CA ARG A 31 7.06 23.19 22.16
C ARG A 31 7.10 24.37 21.21
N GLY A 32 5.94 24.78 20.69
CA GLY A 32 5.82 25.88 19.75
C GLY A 32 4.62 26.78 20.03
N GLY A 33 4.46 27.82 19.23
CA GLY A 33 3.35 28.79 19.40
C GLY A 33 1.95 28.19 19.24
N MET A 34 1.83 27.05 18.57
CA MET A 34 0.56 26.35 18.32
C MET A 34 0.25 25.25 19.32
N GLY A 35 1.22 24.82 20.12
CA GLY A 35 1.04 23.72 21.08
C GLY A 35 2.32 22.97 21.38
N GLU A 36 2.16 21.77 21.87
CA GLU A 36 3.22 20.89 22.31
C GLU A 36 3.13 19.56 21.56
N VAL A 37 4.27 19.00 21.18
CA VAL A 37 4.38 17.70 20.52
C VAL A 37 5.07 16.72 21.45
N TYR A 38 4.41 15.63 21.76
CA TYR A 38 4.92 14.55 22.58
C TYR A 38 5.22 13.32 21.74
N ALA A 39 6.32 12.65 22.03
CA ALA A 39 6.46 11.25 21.65
C ALA A 39 5.56 10.45 22.59
N ALA A 40 4.74 9.58 22.06
CA ALA A 40 3.83 8.75 22.83
C ALA A 40 3.81 7.33 22.28
N TYR A 41 3.24 6.41 23.04
CA TYR A 41 3.10 5.02 22.70
C TYR A 41 1.62 4.64 22.63
N ASP A 42 1.22 4.10 21.50
CA ASP A 42 -0.11 3.53 21.29
C ASP A 42 -0.05 2.05 21.70
N HIS A 43 -0.56 1.75 22.89
CA HIS A 43 -0.49 0.40 23.44
C HIS A 43 -1.52 -0.58 22.81
N GLU A 44 -2.53 -0.06 22.11
CA GLU A 44 -3.49 -0.90 21.40
C GLU A 44 -2.92 -1.39 20.07
N LEU A 45 -2.11 -0.56 19.41
CA LEU A 45 -1.51 -0.87 18.11
C LEU A 45 0.00 -1.11 18.17
N ASP A 46 0.56 -1.25 19.37
CA ASP A 46 1.98 -1.54 19.66
C ASP A 46 2.96 -0.68 18.84
N ARG A 47 2.73 0.64 18.81
CA ARG A 47 3.55 1.56 18.02
C ARG A 47 3.84 2.87 18.71
N LYS A 48 4.97 3.47 18.32
CA LYS A 48 5.34 4.83 18.69
C LYS A 48 4.64 5.83 17.76
N VAL A 49 4.07 6.88 18.36
CA VAL A 49 3.35 7.95 17.66
C VAL A 49 3.85 9.33 18.15
N ALA A 50 3.61 10.35 17.35
CA ALA A 50 3.71 11.74 17.78
C ALA A 50 2.31 12.27 18.11
N VAL A 51 2.16 12.86 19.29
CA VAL A 51 0.88 13.46 19.71
C VAL A 51 1.07 14.96 19.88
N LYS A 52 0.39 15.74 19.05
CA LYS A 52 0.41 17.21 19.10
C LYS A 52 -0.81 17.72 19.84
N LEU A 53 -0.61 18.43 20.96
CA LEU A 53 -1.64 19.14 21.71
C LEU A 53 -1.75 20.56 21.22
N LEU A 54 -2.93 20.95 20.72
CA LEU A 54 -3.20 22.26 20.16
C LEU A 54 -3.83 23.16 21.21
N ARG A 55 -3.25 24.33 21.41
CA ARG A 55 -3.82 25.37 22.30
C ARG A 55 -4.90 26.15 21.57
N VAL A 56 -6.15 25.97 21.96
CA VAL A 56 -7.29 26.76 21.43
C VAL A 56 -7.31 28.12 22.13
N LYS A 57 -7.10 29.21 21.37
CA LYS A 57 -7.25 30.59 21.90
C LYS A 57 -8.66 31.08 21.64
N PRO A 58 -9.34 31.72 22.60
CA PRO A 58 -10.62 32.38 22.34
C PRO A 58 -10.41 33.51 21.34
N GLY A 59 -11.11 33.45 20.19
CA GLY A 59 -11.21 34.58 19.24
C GLY A 59 -12.22 35.58 19.73
N ASN A 60 -12.11 36.86 19.27
CA ASN A 60 -13.06 37.91 19.59
C ASN A 60 -14.48 37.51 19.16
N GLY A 61 -15.32 37.16 20.14
CA GLY A 61 -16.75 36.85 19.91
C GLY A 61 -17.10 35.39 19.62
N VAL A 62 -16.14 34.45 19.70
CA VAL A 62 -16.37 32.99 19.52
C VAL A 62 -16.10 32.27 20.84
N SER A 63 -17.01 31.38 21.25
CA SER A 63 -16.85 30.61 22.48
C SER A 63 -15.65 29.60 22.33
N LEU A 64 -14.98 29.27 23.44
CA LEU A 64 -13.92 28.24 23.47
C LEU A 64 -14.41 26.90 22.89
N ALA A 65 -15.70 26.57 23.09
CA ALA A 65 -16.30 25.35 22.57
C ALA A 65 -16.43 25.35 21.02
N GLU A 66 -16.81 26.46 20.44
CA GLU A 66 -16.90 26.60 18.97
C GLU A 66 -15.52 26.62 18.33
N GLY A 67 -14.56 27.30 18.94
CA GLY A 67 -13.14 27.27 18.52
C GLY A 67 -12.58 25.86 18.50
N ARG A 68 -12.83 25.06 19.53
CA ARG A 68 -12.42 23.67 19.65
C ARG A 68 -13.07 22.78 18.59
N GLN A 69 -14.38 22.90 18.41
CA GLN A 69 -15.11 22.09 17.41
C GLN A 69 -14.65 22.40 15.97
N ARG A 70 -14.23 23.61 15.72
CA ARG A 70 -13.69 24.01 14.43
C ARG A 70 -12.28 23.43 14.21
N THR A 71 -11.37 23.57 15.17
CA THR A 71 -10.03 22.97 15.12
C THR A 71 -10.11 21.45 14.94
N LEU A 72 -11.08 20.81 15.56
CA LEU A 72 -11.33 19.38 15.41
C LEU A 72 -11.71 19.02 13.96
N ARG A 73 -12.61 19.79 13.33
CA ARG A 73 -13.01 19.55 11.92
C ARG A 73 -11.84 19.76 10.95
N GLU A 74 -11.01 20.78 11.18
CA GLU A 74 -9.81 21.02 10.36
C GLU A 74 -8.81 19.87 10.50
N ALA A 75 -8.58 19.39 11.72
CA ALA A 75 -7.73 18.24 11.96
C ALA A 75 -8.29 16.95 11.32
N GLN A 76 -9.60 16.74 11.34
CA GLN A 76 -10.27 15.62 10.66
C GLN A 76 -10.14 15.70 9.14
N ALA A 77 -10.11 16.90 8.55
CA ALA A 77 -9.88 17.05 7.12
C ALA A 77 -8.46 16.62 6.72
N ILE A 78 -7.47 16.96 7.55
CA ILE A 78 -6.07 16.54 7.34
C ILE A 78 -5.92 15.02 7.51
N ALA A 79 -6.65 14.41 8.42
CA ALA A 79 -6.62 12.96 8.65
C ALA A 79 -7.07 12.12 7.42
N ARG A 80 -7.78 12.73 6.46
CA ARG A 80 -8.18 12.08 5.19
C ARG A 80 -7.08 12.12 4.12
N LEU A 81 -5.97 12.79 4.40
CA LEU A 81 -4.86 12.92 3.45
C LEU A 81 -3.86 11.78 3.67
N SER A 82 -3.79 10.86 2.72
CA SER A 82 -2.82 9.77 2.72
C SER A 82 -1.92 9.88 1.50
N HIS A 83 -0.63 10.14 1.71
CA HIS A 83 0.37 10.24 0.65
C HIS A 83 1.77 9.99 1.21
N SER A 84 2.62 9.31 0.45
CA SER A 84 3.99 8.94 0.86
C SER A 84 4.89 10.11 1.28
N ASN A 85 4.56 11.33 0.92
CA ASN A 85 5.30 12.54 1.30
C ASN A 85 4.52 13.45 2.26
N VAL A 86 3.52 12.94 2.95
CA VAL A 86 2.78 13.64 4.00
C VAL A 86 2.78 12.78 5.26
N VAL A 87 2.90 13.39 6.42
CA VAL A 87 2.80 12.69 7.72
C VAL A 87 1.40 12.10 7.86
N ILE A 88 1.30 10.83 8.22
CA ILE A 88 0.02 10.15 8.39
C ILE A 88 -0.58 10.58 9.72
N VAL A 89 -1.83 11.06 9.70
CA VAL A 89 -2.62 11.31 10.91
C VAL A 89 -3.44 10.06 11.23
N TYR A 90 -3.24 9.52 12.41
CA TYR A 90 -3.89 8.30 12.86
C TYR A 90 -5.17 8.54 13.61
N ASP A 91 -5.22 9.64 14.40
CA ASP A 91 -6.35 9.91 15.28
C ASP A 91 -6.43 11.39 15.63
N VAL A 92 -7.63 11.88 15.88
CA VAL A 92 -7.90 13.26 16.28
C VAL A 92 -8.97 13.25 17.37
N GLY A 93 -8.68 13.86 18.50
CA GLY A 93 -9.60 13.89 19.63
C GLY A 93 -9.41 15.10 20.53
N THR A 94 -10.03 15.04 21.70
CA THR A 94 -9.94 16.07 22.71
C THR A 94 -9.30 15.50 23.98
N PHE A 95 -8.43 16.29 24.59
CA PHE A 95 -7.83 15.99 25.88
C PHE A 95 -7.91 17.24 26.74
N GLU A 96 -8.62 17.18 27.86
CA GLU A 96 -9.01 18.32 28.66
C GLU A 96 -9.68 19.39 27.79
N ASP A 97 -9.16 20.63 27.79
CA ASP A 97 -9.66 21.73 26.95
C ASP A 97 -8.91 21.91 25.63
N GLN A 98 -8.07 20.95 25.25
CA GLN A 98 -7.23 21.00 24.05
C GLN A 98 -7.67 19.97 23.03
N VAL A 99 -7.34 20.21 21.75
CA VAL A 99 -7.46 19.21 20.67
C VAL A 99 -6.11 18.49 20.54
N PHE A 100 -6.12 17.17 20.47
CA PHE A 100 -4.92 16.42 20.14
C PHE A 100 -5.00 15.81 18.73
N ILE A 101 -3.83 15.67 18.12
CA ILE A 101 -3.65 14.97 16.85
C ILE A 101 -2.57 13.93 17.07
N ALA A 102 -2.93 12.66 16.92
CA ALA A 102 -1.97 11.55 16.92
C ALA A 102 -1.54 11.25 15.49
N MET A 103 -0.25 11.20 15.24
CA MET A 103 0.31 11.07 13.90
C MET A 103 1.56 10.19 13.88
N GLU A 104 2.00 9.85 12.68
CA GLU A 104 3.25 9.13 12.42
C GLU A 104 4.42 9.76 13.19
N PHE A 105 5.14 8.95 13.96
CA PHE A 105 6.41 9.37 14.55
C PHE A 105 7.51 9.22 13.52
N VAL A 106 7.92 10.33 12.90
CA VAL A 106 8.95 10.34 11.87
C VAL A 106 10.34 10.30 12.52
N ASP A 107 11.06 9.20 12.35
CA ASP A 107 12.47 9.10 12.81
C ASP A 107 13.41 9.75 11.80
N GLY A 108 13.64 11.03 11.97
CA GLY A 108 14.42 11.85 11.06
C GLY A 108 14.68 13.25 11.58
N ASN A 109 15.13 14.11 10.69
CA ASN A 109 15.44 15.51 10.99
C ASN A 109 14.64 16.45 10.10
N THR A 110 14.39 17.69 10.56
CA THR A 110 13.79 18.70 9.70
C THR A 110 14.73 19.05 8.53
N VAL A 111 14.17 19.53 7.43
CA VAL A 111 14.97 19.98 6.28
C VAL A 111 15.94 21.09 6.69
N THR A 112 15.58 21.94 7.64
CA THR A 112 16.49 22.95 8.22
C THR A 112 17.75 22.29 8.79
N TYR A 113 17.59 21.29 9.68
CA TYR A 113 18.72 20.57 10.25
C TYR A 113 19.47 19.74 9.20
N TRP A 114 18.75 19.11 8.28
CA TRP A 114 19.32 18.31 7.19
C TRP A 114 20.25 19.14 6.30
N LEU A 115 19.91 20.42 6.01
CA LEU A 115 20.73 21.36 5.25
C LEU A 115 21.95 21.83 6.06
N GLN A 116 21.80 22.02 7.37
CA GLN A 116 22.88 22.47 8.24
C GLN A 116 23.89 21.37 8.59
N SER A 117 23.47 20.11 8.59
CA SER A 117 24.29 18.98 9.02
C SER A 117 25.46 18.66 8.09
N GLN A 118 25.34 18.94 6.80
CA GLN A 118 26.44 18.83 5.79
C GLN A 118 26.13 19.63 4.52
N GLN A 119 27.16 19.95 3.76
CA GLN A 119 26.95 20.57 2.45
C GLN A 119 26.26 19.62 1.49
N ARG A 120 25.17 20.11 0.87
CA ARG A 120 24.37 19.38 -0.11
C ARG A 120 24.54 19.95 -1.50
N SER A 121 24.53 19.08 -2.50
CA SER A 121 24.47 19.55 -3.88
C SER A 121 23.07 20.11 -4.19
N TRP A 122 22.99 21.07 -5.12
CA TRP A 122 21.70 21.61 -5.54
C TRP A 122 20.73 20.52 -6.08
N ARG A 123 21.28 19.42 -6.65
CA ARG A 123 20.47 18.27 -7.12
C ARG A 123 19.86 17.48 -5.97
N GLU A 124 20.60 17.23 -4.91
CA GLU A 124 20.05 16.58 -3.71
C GLU A 124 18.98 17.43 -3.06
N ILE A 125 19.21 18.75 -2.98
CA ILE A 125 18.22 19.70 -2.45
C ILE A 125 16.95 19.67 -3.29
N ILE A 126 17.05 19.79 -4.62
CA ILE A 126 15.88 19.71 -5.50
C ILE A 126 15.16 18.38 -5.33
N LYS A 127 15.85 17.24 -5.21
CA LYS A 127 15.22 15.93 -5.01
C LYS A 127 14.37 15.89 -3.76
N VAL A 128 14.86 16.41 -2.64
CA VAL A 128 14.11 16.49 -1.37
C VAL A 128 12.92 17.42 -1.51
N PHE A 129 13.10 18.60 -2.11
CA PHE A 129 12.01 19.54 -2.32
C PHE A 129 10.98 19.05 -3.33
N MET A 130 11.37 18.31 -4.34
CA MET A 130 10.45 17.64 -5.27
C MET A 130 9.54 16.66 -4.52
N ALA A 131 10.06 15.88 -3.59
CA ALA A 131 9.27 14.99 -2.76
C ALA A 131 8.32 15.77 -1.84
N ALA A 132 8.79 16.83 -1.17
CA ALA A 132 7.93 17.72 -0.38
C ALA A 132 6.83 18.37 -1.23
N GLY A 133 7.17 18.83 -2.43
CA GLY A 133 6.22 19.41 -3.38
C GLY A 133 5.13 18.43 -3.83
N ARG A 134 5.46 17.14 -4.00
CA ARG A 134 4.45 16.08 -4.25
C ARG A 134 3.49 15.93 -3.08
N GLY A 135 3.98 16.05 -1.84
CA GLY A 135 3.13 16.08 -0.65
C GLY A 135 2.17 17.26 -0.64
N LEU A 136 2.64 18.47 -0.99
CA LEU A 136 1.78 19.65 -1.15
C LEU A 136 0.76 19.46 -2.29
N GLN A 137 1.19 18.93 -3.43
CA GLN A 137 0.29 18.64 -4.54
C GLN A 137 -0.85 17.71 -4.13
N ALA A 138 -0.54 16.62 -3.41
CA ALA A 138 -1.55 15.68 -2.93
C ALA A 138 -2.57 16.33 -1.97
N ALA A 139 -2.13 17.32 -1.18
CA ALA A 139 -3.03 18.12 -0.34
C ALA A 139 -3.90 19.05 -1.19
N HIS A 140 -3.30 19.72 -2.17
CA HIS A 140 -4.03 20.62 -3.09
C HIS A 140 -5.11 19.89 -3.90
N ASP A 141 -4.85 18.64 -4.31
CA ASP A 141 -5.82 17.78 -5.01
C ASP A 141 -7.02 17.42 -4.13
N LYS A 142 -6.90 17.61 -2.79
CA LYS A 142 -7.98 17.49 -1.80
C LYS A 142 -8.49 18.85 -1.29
N GLU A 143 -8.19 19.93 -2.00
CA GLU A 143 -8.57 21.31 -1.64
C GLU A 143 -8.00 21.78 -0.29
N LEU A 144 -6.92 21.12 0.19
CA LEU A 144 -6.24 21.51 1.42
C LEU A 144 -5.00 22.36 1.07
N VAL A 145 -4.91 23.54 1.68
CA VAL A 145 -3.78 24.46 1.54
C VAL A 145 -2.97 24.48 2.83
N HIS A 146 -1.66 24.34 2.73
CA HIS A 146 -0.76 24.22 3.89
C HIS A 146 -0.60 25.53 4.68
N ARG A 147 -0.47 26.66 3.98
CA ARG A 147 -0.40 28.05 4.49
C ARG A 147 0.77 28.44 5.39
N ASP A 148 1.57 27.47 5.85
CA ASP A 148 2.79 27.68 6.67
C ASP A 148 3.91 26.74 6.22
N PHE A 149 4.10 26.61 4.90
CA PHE A 149 5.16 25.76 4.37
C PHE A 149 6.54 26.40 4.60
N LYS A 150 7.42 25.66 5.27
CA LYS A 150 8.81 26.05 5.56
C LYS A 150 9.68 24.81 5.79
N PRO A 151 11.01 24.93 5.74
CA PRO A 151 11.91 23.78 5.95
C PRO A 151 11.74 23.05 7.30
N ASP A 152 11.30 23.77 8.34
CA ASP A 152 11.03 23.17 9.65
C ASP A 152 9.80 22.27 9.67
N ASN A 153 8.86 22.45 8.73
CA ASN A 153 7.65 21.65 8.58
C ASN A 153 7.82 20.50 7.58
N VAL A 154 9.05 20.18 7.19
CA VAL A 154 9.39 19.06 6.34
C VAL A 154 10.48 18.23 6.99
N MET A 155 10.25 16.93 7.17
CA MET A 155 11.22 16.00 7.72
C MET A 155 11.83 15.11 6.63
N VAL A 156 13.10 14.78 6.83
CA VAL A 156 13.84 13.77 6.06
C VAL A 156 14.18 12.64 7.02
N THR A 157 13.68 11.46 6.75
CA THR A 157 13.96 10.26 7.54
C THR A 157 15.38 9.76 7.31
N ARG A 158 15.85 8.83 8.13
CA ARG A 158 17.21 8.25 8.00
C ARG A 158 17.42 7.50 6.69
N ASP A 159 16.37 6.92 6.12
CA ASP A 159 16.35 6.24 4.83
C ASP A 159 16.10 7.20 3.64
N GLY A 160 16.05 8.51 3.90
CA GLY A 160 15.93 9.55 2.87
C GLY A 160 14.53 9.84 2.38
N GLN A 161 13.48 9.28 3.02
CA GLN A 161 12.11 9.64 2.69
C GLN A 161 11.76 11.04 3.21
N VAL A 162 10.85 11.72 2.56
CA VAL A 162 10.45 13.09 2.90
C VAL A 162 8.99 13.10 3.35
N ARG A 163 8.71 13.76 4.48
CA ARG A 163 7.37 13.92 5.05
C ARG A 163 7.08 15.40 5.29
N VAL A 164 6.00 15.91 4.71
CA VAL A 164 5.44 17.25 5.03
C VAL A 164 4.53 17.11 6.23
N MET A 165 4.69 17.99 7.20
CA MET A 165 3.92 18.01 8.45
C MET A 165 3.31 19.39 8.68
N ASP A 166 2.47 19.48 9.70
CA ASP A 166 1.94 20.73 10.23
C ASP A 166 1.16 21.59 9.22
N PHE A 167 0.24 20.98 8.47
CA PHE A 167 -0.75 21.73 7.70
C PHE A 167 -1.50 22.72 8.59
N GLY A 168 -1.55 23.97 8.17
CA GLY A 168 -1.91 25.14 8.96
C GLY A 168 -3.28 25.12 9.63
N LEU A 169 -3.36 24.46 10.79
CA LEU A 169 -4.55 24.33 11.65
C LEU A 169 -5.00 25.64 12.35
N ALA A 170 -4.31 26.75 12.14
CA ALA A 170 -4.48 27.91 13.01
C ALA A 170 -4.74 29.26 12.31
N ARG A 171 -5.01 29.27 11.00
CA ARG A 171 -5.18 30.53 10.28
C ARG A 171 -6.53 30.65 9.60
N GLN A 172 -7.43 31.42 10.24
CA GLN A 172 -8.62 31.95 9.56
C GLN A 172 -8.35 33.33 9.01
N VAL A 173 -8.60 33.50 7.74
CA VAL A 173 -9.04 34.78 7.20
C VAL A 173 -10.56 34.76 7.30
N SER A 174 -11.11 35.64 8.13
CA SER A 174 -12.56 35.88 8.21
C SER A 174 -13.07 36.32 6.83
N GLU A 175 -13.99 35.59 6.23
CA GLU A 175 -14.59 35.91 4.92
C GLU A 175 -15.57 37.09 4.98
N LYS A 176 -15.75 37.73 6.13
CA LYS A 176 -16.65 38.90 6.30
C LYS A 176 -15.79 40.14 6.51
N GLY A 177 -16.03 41.15 5.68
CA GLY A 177 -15.42 42.46 5.78
C GLY A 177 -15.71 43.14 7.16
N GLU A 178 -14.81 44.03 7.59
CA GLU A 178 -14.92 44.79 8.85
C GLU A 178 -15.94 45.94 8.70
N ARG A 179 -16.69 46.19 9.76
CA ARG A 179 -17.49 47.38 9.87
C ARG A 179 -16.61 48.57 10.27
N ASP A 180 -16.74 49.69 9.60
CA ASP A 180 -16.08 50.93 9.94
C ASP A 180 -16.54 51.39 11.33
N PRO A 181 -15.63 51.60 12.29
CA PRO A 181 -16.02 51.96 13.65
C PRO A 181 -16.66 53.34 13.78
N VAL A 182 -16.62 54.18 12.74
CA VAL A 182 -17.16 55.55 12.75
C VAL A 182 -18.46 55.66 11.96
N SER A 183 -18.59 54.93 10.86
CA SER A 183 -19.78 55.02 9.97
C SER A 183 -20.74 53.84 10.05
N GLY A 184 -20.28 52.70 10.56
CA GLY A 184 -21.04 51.44 10.65
C GLY A 184 -21.26 50.74 9.30
N GLU A 185 -20.70 51.27 8.23
CA GLU A 185 -20.80 50.68 6.88
C GLU A 185 -19.81 49.54 6.64
N PHE A 186 -20.23 48.60 5.81
CA PHE A 186 -19.46 47.38 5.49
C PHE A 186 -18.49 47.68 4.35
N ARG A 187 -17.16 47.74 4.63
CA ARG A 187 -16.12 47.83 3.57
C ARG A 187 -15.73 46.43 3.08
N PRO A 188 -15.94 46.13 1.80
CA PRO A 188 -15.45 44.88 1.24
C PRO A 188 -13.92 44.88 1.21
N ARG A 189 -13.30 43.74 1.57
CA ARG A 189 -11.86 43.59 1.45
C ARG A 189 -11.44 43.53 -0.04
N PRO A 190 -10.25 44.08 -0.38
CA PRO A 190 -9.72 43.96 -1.74
C PRO A 190 -9.63 42.47 -2.20
N ARG A 191 -10.11 42.24 -3.40
CA ARG A 191 -10.11 40.87 -4.00
C ARG A 191 -8.83 40.55 -4.74
N THR A 192 -8.01 41.56 -5.05
CA THR A 192 -6.76 41.42 -5.79
C THR A 192 -5.61 42.14 -5.09
N ILE A 193 -4.37 41.69 -5.38
CA ILE A 193 -3.16 42.34 -4.89
C ILE A 193 -3.04 43.78 -5.41
N ALA A 194 -3.52 44.06 -6.63
CA ALA A 194 -3.53 45.40 -7.23
C ALA A 194 -4.47 46.37 -6.49
N GLU A 195 -5.66 45.89 -6.09
CA GLU A 195 -6.61 46.69 -5.29
C GLU A 195 -6.07 46.99 -3.87
N ALA A 196 -5.37 46.03 -3.27
CA ALA A 196 -4.76 46.22 -1.97
C ALA A 196 -3.55 47.17 -2.03
N ALA A 197 -2.75 47.12 -3.08
CA ALA A 197 -1.60 48.01 -3.31
C ALA A 197 -2.05 49.45 -3.60
N ALA A 198 -3.14 49.64 -4.34
CA ALA A 198 -3.75 50.96 -4.61
C ALA A 198 -4.24 51.62 -3.32
N ALA A 199 -4.86 50.84 -2.41
CA ALA A 199 -5.34 51.36 -1.11
C ALA A 199 -4.20 51.82 -0.17
N ILE A 200 -2.97 51.36 -0.39
CA ILE A 200 -1.75 51.79 0.36
C ILE A 200 -1.14 53.06 -0.27
N GLY A 201 -1.37 53.29 -1.56
CA GLY A 201 -0.86 54.43 -2.32
C GLY A 201 -1.60 55.74 -2.18
N GLU A 202 -2.84 55.76 -1.69
CA GLU A 202 -3.69 56.97 -1.59
C GLU A 202 -3.43 57.85 -0.35
N GLY A 203 -2.33 57.60 0.40
CA GLY A 203 -1.98 58.35 1.62
C GLY A 203 -0.88 59.41 1.46
N THR A 204 -0.31 59.65 0.26
CA THR A 204 0.72 60.69 0.06
C THR A 204 0.34 61.65 -1.06
N SER A 205 0.13 62.92 -0.69
CA SER A 205 -0.11 64.05 -1.60
C SER A 205 1.18 64.38 -2.39
N PRO A 206 1.12 64.78 -3.68
CA PRO A 206 2.27 64.92 -4.54
C PRO A 206 2.86 66.33 -4.57
N ASP A 207 3.14 66.94 -3.42
CA ASP A 207 3.81 68.25 -3.37
C ASP A 207 4.75 68.35 -2.17
N GLU A 208 5.94 67.78 -2.27
CA GLU A 208 7.20 68.27 -1.63
C GLU A 208 8.44 67.60 -2.25
N PRO A 209 9.47 68.39 -2.59
CA PRO A 209 10.70 67.87 -3.24
C PRO A 209 11.64 67.19 -2.23
N PRO A 210 12.43 66.20 -2.61
CA PRO A 210 13.25 65.41 -1.70
C PRO A 210 14.42 66.25 -1.11
N SER A 211 14.44 66.41 0.18
CA SER A 211 15.56 66.95 0.94
C SER A 211 16.74 65.98 0.96
N THR A 212 17.83 66.36 0.42
CA THR A 212 19.11 65.67 0.46
C THR A 212 19.68 65.60 1.88
N LEU A 213 19.80 64.47 2.47
CA LEU A 213 20.46 64.20 3.75
C LEU A 213 21.97 63.99 3.49
N VAL A 214 22.75 64.97 3.88
CA VAL A 214 24.23 64.89 3.97
C VAL A 214 24.61 64.18 5.25
N ILE A 215 25.29 63.04 5.12
CA ILE A 215 25.80 62.27 6.26
C ILE A 215 27.16 62.88 6.65
N ASN A 216 27.18 63.50 7.83
CA ASN A 216 28.46 63.86 8.48
C ASN A 216 28.82 62.76 9.48
N HIS A 217 30.01 62.18 9.30
CA HIS A 217 30.69 61.35 10.27
C HIS A 217 31.32 62.21 11.37
N ASP A 218 31.05 61.86 12.63
CA ASP A 218 31.82 62.10 13.84
C ASP A 218 30.99 62.69 14.96
N ALA A 219 30.66 61.80 15.91
CA ALA A 219 30.62 62.01 17.37
C ALA A 219 29.71 61.08 18.14
N PRO A 220 29.90 60.85 19.45
CA PRO A 220 29.66 59.53 20.08
C PRO A 220 28.30 59.35 20.79
N ALA A 221 28.08 58.12 21.17
CA ALA A 221 26.88 57.58 21.76
C ALA A 221 26.29 58.28 22.97
N GLY A 222 24.96 58.47 22.95
CA GLY A 222 24.12 58.72 24.14
C GLY A 222 22.69 58.19 23.86
N PRO A 223 21.97 57.62 24.87
CA PRO A 223 20.68 56.93 24.63
C PRO A 223 19.53 57.94 24.74
N ASP A 224 18.90 58.23 23.61
CA ASP A 224 17.59 58.86 23.60
C ASP A 224 16.65 58.21 22.57
N THR A 225 15.58 57.69 23.10
CA THR A 225 14.45 57.08 22.41
C THR A 225 13.73 58.11 21.54
N LEU A 226 13.80 57.99 20.25
CA LEU A 226 12.91 58.66 19.32
C LEU A 226 11.71 57.75 18.98
N GLU A 227 10.61 58.01 19.63
CA GLU A 227 9.28 57.52 19.26
C GLU A 227 8.87 58.13 17.89
N LEU A 228 9.00 57.33 16.82
CA LEU A 228 8.33 57.65 15.55
C LEU A 228 6.91 57.14 15.64
N LYS A 229 5.94 58.09 15.64
CA LYS A 229 4.52 57.76 15.49
C LYS A 229 4.27 57.13 14.11
N SER A 230 4.13 55.80 14.09
CA SER A 230 3.67 55.04 12.93
C SER A 230 2.18 55.35 12.67
N SER A 231 1.82 55.61 11.41
CA SER A 231 0.47 55.77 10.95
C SER A 231 -0.35 54.51 11.20
N GLY A 232 -1.44 54.66 11.96
CA GLY A 232 -2.16 53.63 12.70
C GLY A 232 -2.92 52.56 11.91
N LEU A 233 -2.59 52.22 10.69
CA LEU A 233 -3.23 51.13 9.95
C LEU A 233 -2.52 49.74 10.12
N PHE A 234 -1.20 49.73 10.39
CA PHE A 234 -0.45 48.50 10.59
C PHE A 234 -0.32 48.11 12.07
N ASP A 235 -0.26 49.06 12.98
CA ASP A 235 -0.14 48.78 14.44
C ASP A 235 -1.42 48.18 15.04
N ASN A 236 -2.58 48.49 14.53
CA ASN A 236 -3.84 47.97 15.06
C ASN A 236 -4.14 46.49 14.72
N GLN A 237 -3.50 45.92 13.70
CA GLN A 237 -3.63 44.47 13.40
C GLN A 237 -2.54 43.61 14.06
N LEU A 238 -1.37 44.17 14.34
CA LEU A 238 -0.24 43.43 14.93
C LEU A 238 -0.26 43.38 16.46
N THR A 239 -0.81 44.41 17.14
CA THR A 239 -0.78 44.55 18.59
C THR A 239 -2.05 44.11 19.31
N ARG A 240 -3.19 43.95 18.62
CA ARG A 240 -4.46 43.59 19.24
C ARG A 240 -4.73 42.08 19.41
N THR A 241 -3.96 41.19 18.77
CA THR A 241 -4.12 39.74 18.89
C THR A 241 -2.86 39.01 19.39
N GLY A 242 -1.84 39.67 19.85
CA GLY A 242 -0.78 39.09 20.72
C GLY A 242 -0.03 37.88 20.25
N ALA A 243 -0.11 37.46 18.96
CA ALA A 243 0.77 36.46 18.38
C ALA A 243 0.60 36.42 16.86
N MET A 244 1.57 36.90 16.13
CA MET A 244 1.76 36.58 14.72
C MET A 244 2.20 35.12 14.62
N MET A 245 1.27 34.22 14.25
CA MET A 245 1.52 32.78 14.21
C MET A 245 2.10 32.43 12.83
N GLY A 246 3.36 32.03 12.80
CA GLY A 246 4.10 31.65 11.60
C GLY A 246 5.44 32.42 11.49
N THR A 247 6.41 31.88 10.75
CA THR A 247 7.68 32.57 10.48
C THR A 247 7.48 33.50 9.30
N PRO A 248 7.42 34.82 9.45
CA PRO A 248 7.01 35.79 8.41
C PRO A 248 7.86 35.70 7.11
N ALA A 249 9.08 35.18 7.22
CA ALA A 249 10.03 35.08 6.14
C ALA A 249 9.59 34.19 4.94
N TYR A 250 8.61 33.31 5.13
CA TYR A 250 8.11 32.40 4.08
C TYR A 250 6.70 32.76 3.61
N MET A 251 6.09 33.80 4.19
CA MET A 251 4.73 34.21 3.84
C MET A 251 4.63 34.78 2.44
N ALA A 252 3.55 34.44 1.75
CA ALA A 252 3.22 34.97 0.44
C ALA A 252 2.64 36.40 0.54
N PRO A 253 2.73 37.24 -0.52
CA PRO A 253 2.19 38.60 -0.54
C PRO A 253 0.73 38.66 -0.10
N GLU A 254 -0.12 37.76 -0.62
CA GLU A 254 -1.55 37.68 -0.27
C GLU A 254 -1.80 37.41 1.22
N GLN A 255 -0.87 36.76 1.91
CA GLN A 255 -0.96 36.54 3.36
C GLN A 255 -0.65 37.80 4.17
N PHE A 256 0.29 38.63 3.69
CA PHE A 256 0.56 39.94 4.29
C PHE A 256 -0.57 40.94 4.07
N LEU A 257 -1.16 40.92 2.88
CA LEU A 257 -2.25 41.79 2.50
C LEU A 257 -3.61 41.35 3.01
N GLY A 258 -3.73 40.15 3.58
CA GLY A 258 -4.97 39.61 4.07
C GLY A 258 -5.98 39.25 2.98
N THR A 259 -5.55 39.10 1.72
CA THR A 259 -6.39 38.68 0.60
C THR A 259 -6.61 37.17 0.58
N ALA A 260 -7.44 36.65 -0.34
CA ALA A 260 -7.74 35.23 -0.43
C ALA A 260 -6.46 34.40 -0.72
N THR A 261 -6.33 33.28 0.00
CA THR A 261 -5.19 32.35 -0.15
C THR A 261 -5.65 31.04 -0.78
N ASP A 262 -4.91 30.55 -1.77
CA ASP A 262 -5.14 29.28 -2.45
C ASP A 262 -3.86 28.40 -2.52
N ALA A 263 -3.88 27.34 -3.30
CA ALA A 263 -2.74 26.44 -3.51
C ALA A 263 -1.46 27.17 -3.98
N ARG A 264 -1.58 28.33 -4.63
CA ARG A 264 -0.46 29.14 -5.11
C ARG A 264 0.24 29.92 -3.99
N THR A 265 -0.41 30.05 -2.83
CA THR A 265 0.21 30.54 -1.61
C THR A 265 1.33 29.58 -1.13
N ASP A 266 1.02 28.29 -1.09
CA ASP A 266 2.02 27.25 -0.75
C ASP A 266 3.14 27.18 -1.77
N GLN A 267 2.83 27.41 -3.06
CA GLN A 267 3.82 27.47 -4.13
C GLN A 267 4.84 28.59 -3.90
N PHE A 268 4.39 29.76 -3.45
CA PHE A 268 5.28 30.87 -3.10
C PHE A 268 6.19 30.49 -1.92
N SER A 269 5.61 30.00 -0.82
CA SER A 269 6.36 29.57 0.37
C SER A 269 7.36 28.46 0.06
N PHE A 270 6.99 27.51 -0.81
CA PHE A 270 7.86 26.46 -1.34
C PHE A 270 9.04 27.06 -2.11
N CYS A 271 8.80 28.05 -2.96
CA CYS A 271 9.84 28.72 -3.73
C CYS A 271 10.77 29.55 -2.85
N VAL A 272 10.27 30.18 -1.79
CA VAL A 272 11.10 30.86 -0.79
C VAL A 272 12.03 29.86 -0.09
N ALA A 273 11.47 28.75 0.38
CA ALA A 273 12.22 27.71 1.08
C ALA A 273 13.26 27.03 0.18
N LEU A 274 12.90 26.73 -1.08
CA LEU A 274 13.82 26.14 -2.04
C LEU A 274 14.93 27.13 -2.45
N TYR A 275 14.61 28.41 -2.61
CA TYR A 275 15.61 29.46 -2.87
C TYR A 275 16.64 29.53 -1.74
N GLU A 276 16.19 29.64 -0.49
CA GLU A 276 17.06 29.63 0.68
C GLU A 276 17.93 28.36 0.76
N ALA A 277 17.35 27.20 0.47
CA ALA A 277 18.06 25.93 0.51
C ALA A 277 19.18 25.84 -0.56
N VAL A 278 18.96 26.33 -1.78
CA VAL A 278 19.95 26.21 -2.88
C VAL A 278 20.96 27.33 -2.93
N TYR A 279 20.64 28.53 -2.38
CA TYR A 279 21.54 29.70 -2.38
C TYR A 279 22.14 30.00 -1.01
N GLY A 280 21.62 29.41 0.07
CA GLY A 280 22.05 29.62 1.46
C GLY A 280 21.56 30.94 2.07
N GLU A 281 20.74 31.70 1.33
CA GLU A 281 20.15 32.96 1.79
C GLU A 281 18.71 33.13 1.28
N ARG A 282 17.90 33.87 2.01
CA ARG A 282 16.51 34.14 1.65
C ARG A 282 16.36 35.06 0.45
N PRO A 283 15.33 34.84 -0.40
CA PRO A 283 15.12 35.65 -1.61
C PRO A 283 14.78 37.12 -1.30
N PHE A 284 14.13 37.38 -0.17
CA PHE A 284 13.72 38.72 0.24
C PHE A 284 14.52 39.16 1.47
N GLY A 285 15.08 40.36 1.39
CA GLY A 285 15.81 41.04 2.47
C GLY A 285 14.85 41.88 3.33
N GLY A 286 15.33 42.36 4.48
CA GLY A 286 14.65 43.32 5.36
C GLY A 286 15.02 43.11 6.81
N ASN A 287 15.54 44.15 7.47
CA ASN A 287 15.93 44.11 8.90
C ASN A 287 14.76 44.42 9.83
N SER A 288 13.59 44.73 9.29
CA SER A 288 12.33 44.92 10.02
C SER A 288 11.20 44.22 9.29
N MET A 289 10.08 43.97 10.03
CA MET A 289 8.88 43.39 9.46
C MET A 289 8.34 44.22 8.29
N PHE A 290 8.34 45.53 8.41
CA PHE A 290 7.92 46.46 7.38
C PHE A 290 8.76 46.34 6.10
N ALA A 291 10.08 46.34 6.25
CA ALA A 291 10.99 46.21 5.12
C ALA A 291 10.83 44.82 4.43
N LEU A 292 10.66 43.74 5.18
CA LEU A 292 10.41 42.41 4.63
C LEU A 292 9.08 42.39 3.86
N THR A 293 8.01 42.89 4.46
CA THR A 293 6.69 42.95 3.82
C THR A 293 6.73 43.76 2.51
N ALA A 294 7.37 44.92 2.54
CA ALA A 294 7.50 45.78 1.35
C ALA A 294 8.23 45.03 0.22
N ASN A 295 9.36 44.37 0.52
CA ASN A 295 10.14 43.63 -0.48
C ASN A 295 9.36 42.42 -1.03
N VAL A 296 8.59 41.71 -0.17
CA VAL A 296 7.76 40.57 -0.60
C VAL A 296 6.62 41.03 -1.51
N VAL A 297 5.90 42.10 -1.12
CA VAL A 297 4.77 42.62 -1.90
C VAL A 297 5.22 43.27 -3.22
N GLN A 298 6.39 43.92 -3.23
CA GLN A 298 6.97 44.51 -4.46
C GLN A 298 7.69 43.47 -5.33
N GLY A 299 7.97 42.29 -4.82
CA GLY A 299 8.69 41.22 -5.54
C GLY A 299 10.19 41.50 -5.72
N ASN A 300 10.81 42.23 -4.81
CA ASN A 300 12.22 42.57 -4.83
C ASN A 300 13.09 41.39 -4.40
N VAL A 301 13.28 40.42 -5.31
CA VAL A 301 14.10 39.23 -5.07
C VAL A 301 15.59 39.55 -5.22
N LYS A 302 16.39 39.16 -4.23
CA LYS A 302 17.85 39.33 -4.25
C LYS A 302 18.51 38.66 -5.47
N GLU A 303 19.63 39.19 -5.92
CA GLU A 303 20.46 38.53 -6.92
C GLU A 303 21.07 37.25 -6.35
N ALA A 304 21.32 36.30 -7.26
CA ALA A 304 21.98 35.06 -6.84
C ALA A 304 23.46 35.31 -6.55
N PRO A 305 24.04 34.64 -5.53
CA PRO A 305 25.46 34.71 -5.26
C PRO A 305 26.32 34.44 -6.51
N ALA A 306 27.32 35.26 -6.79
CA ALA A 306 28.15 35.13 -7.98
C ALA A 306 28.90 33.78 -8.07
N SER A 307 29.14 33.12 -6.93
CA SER A 307 29.81 31.83 -6.83
C SER A 307 28.86 30.61 -6.93
N THR A 308 27.56 30.83 -7.27
CA THR A 308 26.58 29.74 -7.26
C THR A 308 26.83 28.68 -8.33
N LYS A 309 26.68 27.43 -7.96
CA LYS A 309 26.68 26.28 -8.89
C LYS A 309 25.25 25.90 -9.39
N VAL A 310 24.24 26.65 -8.96
CA VAL A 310 22.84 26.43 -9.35
C VAL A 310 22.62 26.93 -10.78
N PRO A 311 22.12 26.08 -11.71
CA PRO A 311 21.92 26.47 -13.10
C PRO A 311 20.89 27.61 -13.25
N PRO A 312 21.07 28.51 -14.26
CA PRO A 312 20.16 29.65 -14.47
C PRO A 312 18.70 29.25 -14.73
N TRP A 313 18.48 28.06 -15.25
CA TRP A 313 17.09 27.56 -15.47
C TRP A 313 16.34 27.28 -14.17
N VAL A 314 17.01 26.80 -13.14
CA VAL A 314 16.42 26.63 -11.80
C VAL A 314 16.01 27.98 -11.24
N ARG A 315 16.89 28.99 -11.35
CA ARG A 315 16.57 30.35 -10.91
C ARG A 315 15.34 30.92 -11.61
N ARG A 316 15.22 30.75 -12.93
CA ARG A 316 14.03 31.22 -13.68
C ARG A 316 12.72 30.61 -13.14
N ILE A 317 12.76 29.33 -12.78
CA ILE A 317 11.60 28.65 -12.20
C ILE A 317 11.26 29.24 -10.84
N LEU A 318 12.26 29.41 -9.97
CA LEU A 318 12.08 30.02 -8.65
C LEU A 318 11.53 31.44 -8.75
N LEU A 319 12.09 32.28 -9.61
CA LEU A 319 11.64 33.65 -9.82
C LEU A 319 10.18 33.73 -10.31
N ARG A 320 9.74 32.76 -11.12
CA ARG A 320 8.35 32.68 -11.52
C ARG A 320 7.44 32.30 -10.33
N GLY A 321 7.83 31.35 -9.51
CA GLY A 321 7.08 30.95 -8.33
C GLY A 321 7.04 32.03 -7.23
N LEU A 322 8.00 32.97 -7.25
CA LEU A 322 8.12 34.11 -6.33
C LEU A 322 7.45 35.38 -6.84
N ARG A 323 6.66 35.33 -7.93
CA ARG A 323 5.89 36.50 -8.41
C ARG A 323 4.89 36.96 -7.35
N PRO A 324 4.77 38.27 -7.10
CA PRO A 324 3.80 38.79 -6.15
C PRO A 324 2.35 38.43 -6.51
N ASN A 325 2.00 38.60 -7.77
CA ASN A 325 0.68 38.22 -8.27
C ASN A 325 0.57 36.68 -8.43
N PRO A 326 -0.36 35.99 -7.73
CA PRO A 326 -0.55 34.56 -7.87
C PRO A 326 -0.84 34.08 -9.30
N ASP A 327 -1.48 34.89 -10.14
CA ASP A 327 -1.83 34.53 -11.52
C ASP A 327 -0.61 34.44 -12.46
N GLU A 328 0.50 35.08 -12.09
CA GLU A 328 1.75 35.02 -12.83
C GLU A 328 2.64 33.83 -12.44
N ARG A 329 2.33 33.16 -11.32
CA ARG A 329 3.02 31.95 -10.86
C ARG A 329 2.70 30.76 -11.77
N PHE A 330 3.01 29.55 -11.35
CA PHE A 330 2.58 28.35 -12.07
C PHE A 330 1.12 28.06 -11.75
N PRO A 331 0.33 27.49 -12.68
CA PRO A 331 -1.09 27.25 -12.48
C PRO A 331 -1.36 26.20 -11.37
N SER A 332 -0.38 25.33 -11.04
CA SER A 332 -0.47 24.35 -9.97
C SER A 332 0.92 23.97 -9.46
N MET A 333 0.99 23.35 -8.29
CA MET A 333 2.23 22.77 -7.76
C MET A 333 2.79 21.73 -8.74
N LYS A 334 1.93 20.92 -9.36
CA LYS A 334 2.32 19.95 -10.40
C LYS A 334 3.08 20.60 -11.54
N ALA A 335 2.59 21.72 -12.08
CA ALA A 335 3.26 22.42 -13.18
C ALA A 335 4.63 22.97 -12.79
N LEU A 336 4.80 23.41 -11.54
CA LEU A 336 6.09 23.84 -10.99
C LEU A 336 7.06 22.66 -10.89
N LEU A 337 6.61 21.53 -10.35
CA LEU A 337 7.44 20.32 -10.22
C LEU A 337 7.86 19.77 -11.58
N GLU A 338 6.96 19.71 -12.56
CA GLU A 338 7.28 19.32 -13.94
C GLU A 338 8.32 20.25 -14.61
N ALA A 339 8.30 21.54 -14.27
CA ALA A 339 9.31 22.49 -14.74
C ALA A 339 10.68 22.20 -14.10
N LEU A 340 10.72 21.83 -12.82
CA LEU A 340 11.97 21.46 -12.11
C LEU A 340 12.54 20.11 -12.57
N GLU A 341 11.71 19.18 -13.07
CA GLU A 341 12.16 17.90 -13.64
C GLU A 341 12.84 18.05 -15.02
N LYS A 342 12.49 19.07 -15.79
CA LYS A 342 13.00 19.31 -17.14
C LYS A 342 14.36 20.03 -17.12
N ASP A 343 15.48 19.30 -16.95
CA ASP A 343 16.83 19.87 -17.11
C ASP A 343 17.12 20.17 -18.59
N PRO A 344 17.23 21.46 -19.01
CA PRO A 344 17.48 21.84 -20.40
C PRO A 344 18.82 21.33 -20.93
N ALA A 345 19.80 21.05 -20.07
CA ALA A 345 21.09 20.53 -20.48
C ALA A 345 21.01 19.12 -21.06
N VAL A 346 20.03 18.32 -20.58
CA VAL A 346 19.75 16.99 -21.15
C VAL A 346 19.14 17.12 -22.56
N ALA A 347 18.23 18.07 -22.74
CA ALA A 347 17.61 18.33 -24.04
C ALA A 347 18.61 18.87 -25.06
N LEU A 348 19.54 19.77 -24.63
CA LEU A 348 20.58 20.34 -25.50
C LEU A 348 21.61 19.27 -25.88
N ARG A 349 22.01 18.40 -24.96
CA ARG A 349 22.89 17.24 -25.27
C ARG A 349 22.23 16.27 -26.25
N ARG A 350 20.93 16.01 -26.15
CA ARG A 350 20.18 15.21 -27.14
C ARG A 350 20.15 15.90 -28.51
N ARG A 351 19.93 17.22 -28.58
CA ARG A 351 19.93 17.98 -29.84
C ARG A 351 21.36 18.12 -30.42
N ALA A 352 22.35 18.30 -29.60
CA ALA A 352 23.77 18.32 -30.07
C ALA A 352 24.20 16.93 -30.58
N MET A 353 23.74 15.83 -29.94
CA MET A 353 24.00 14.49 -30.45
C MET A 353 23.27 14.20 -31.76
N THR A 354 22.06 14.74 -31.98
CA THR A 354 21.35 14.57 -33.25
C THR A 354 22.00 15.40 -34.40
N VAL A 355 22.51 16.58 -34.11
CA VAL A 355 23.26 17.40 -35.13
C VAL A 355 24.62 16.78 -35.43
N ALA A 356 25.34 16.28 -34.40
CA ALA A 356 26.59 15.54 -34.60
C ALA A 356 26.40 14.23 -35.35
N ALA A 357 25.25 13.55 -35.13
CA ALA A 357 24.87 12.30 -35.80
C ALA A 357 24.54 12.50 -37.28
N VAL A 358 24.22 13.72 -37.72
CA VAL A 358 23.95 14.05 -39.16
C VAL A 358 25.21 14.49 -39.91
N LEU A 359 26.19 15.07 -39.25
CA LEU A 359 27.45 15.55 -39.88
C LEU A 359 28.62 14.55 -39.84
N LEU A 360 28.58 13.55 -38.93
CA LEU A 360 29.63 12.54 -38.81
C LEU A 360 29.52 11.34 -39.78
N PRO A 361 28.32 10.94 -40.34
CA PRO A 361 28.24 9.78 -41.23
C PRO A 361 28.98 9.88 -42.55
N VAL A 362 29.30 11.08 -43.02
CA VAL A 362 29.99 11.27 -44.32
C VAL A 362 31.50 11.11 -44.19
N ALA A 363 32.06 11.34 -43.02
CA ALA A 363 33.52 11.22 -42.78
C ALA A 363 33.93 9.85 -42.16
N VAL A 364 32.97 9.10 -41.61
CA VAL A 364 33.26 7.87 -40.86
C VAL A 364 32.76 6.62 -41.61
N GLY A 365 32.08 6.78 -42.75
CA GLY A 365 31.48 5.69 -43.53
C GLY A 365 32.44 4.60 -44.05
N LEU A 366 33.71 4.75 -43.93
CA LEU A 366 34.71 3.73 -44.35
C LEU A 366 35.52 3.14 -43.16
N GLY A 367 35.55 3.78 -41.97
CA GLY A 367 36.28 3.28 -40.80
C GLY A 367 35.40 2.51 -39.78
N VAL A 368 34.08 2.68 -39.83
CA VAL A 368 33.14 2.24 -38.79
C VAL A 368 32.62 0.81 -39.03
N ARG A 369 32.77 0.26 -40.24
CA ARG A 369 32.30 -1.10 -40.53
C ARG A 369 33.09 -2.19 -39.75
N GLN A 370 34.24 -1.86 -39.19
CA GLN A 370 35.08 -2.76 -38.40
C GLN A 370 35.01 -2.51 -36.86
N SER A 371 34.49 -1.35 -36.42
CA SER A 371 34.42 -0.97 -35.01
C SER A 371 33.02 -1.11 -34.37
N VAL A 372 31.95 -1.27 -35.15
CA VAL A 372 30.56 -1.39 -34.68
C VAL A 372 30.24 -2.76 -34.15
N ALA A 373 31.07 -3.76 -34.41
CA ALA A 373 30.89 -5.12 -33.85
C ALA A 373 31.34 -5.25 -32.35
N SER A 374 31.92 -4.22 -31.74
CA SER A 374 32.51 -4.32 -30.37
C SER A 374 31.91 -3.39 -29.32
N HIS A 375 30.90 -2.60 -29.63
CA HIS A 375 30.17 -1.80 -28.64
C HIS A 375 28.72 -2.22 -28.50
N GLN A 376 28.49 -3.54 -28.32
CA GLN A 376 27.34 -3.95 -27.51
C GLN A 376 27.52 -3.27 -26.15
N SER A 377 26.55 -2.46 -25.75
CA SER A 377 26.61 -1.84 -24.42
C SER A 377 26.96 -2.88 -23.37
N VAL A 378 27.97 -2.66 -22.56
CA VAL A 378 28.45 -3.61 -21.53
C VAL A 378 27.30 -4.19 -20.67
N CYS A 379 26.17 -3.52 -20.61
CA CYS A 379 24.97 -3.92 -19.85
C CYS A 379 23.74 -4.22 -20.74
N GLY A 380 23.93 -4.52 -22.03
CA GLY A 380 22.86 -4.72 -23.02
C GLY A 380 22.24 -6.12 -23.07
N GLY A 381 22.82 -7.13 -22.43
CA GLY A 381 22.49 -8.57 -22.59
C GLY A 381 21.19 -9.06 -21.97
N ALA A 382 20.35 -8.20 -21.37
CA ALA A 382 19.10 -8.61 -20.75
C ALA A 382 18.14 -9.31 -21.72
N ALA A 383 18.07 -8.85 -22.98
CA ALA A 383 17.23 -9.44 -24.01
C ALA A 383 17.67 -10.86 -24.41
N ASP A 384 18.99 -11.08 -24.44
CA ASP A 384 19.54 -12.40 -24.80
C ASP A 384 19.19 -13.46 -23.73
N HIS A 385 19.18 -13.09 -22.47
CA HIS A 385 18.77 -13.95 -21.36
C HIS A 385 17.27 -14.30 -21.40
N LEU A 386 16.44 -13.39 -21.90
CA LEU A 386 14.99 -13.57 -22.06
C LEU A 386 14.63 -14.29 -23.37
N ALA A 387 15.55 -14.39 -24.33
CA ALA A 387 15.37 -15.20 -25.52
C ALA A 387 14.99 -16.64 -25.12
N ASP A 388 14.09 -17.27 -25.83
CA ASP A 388 13.54 -18.60 -25.53
C ASP A 388 12.81 -18.76 -24.18
N VAL A 389 12.68 -17.69 -23.36
CA VAL A 389 11.93 -17.70 -22.10
C VAL A 389 10.66 -16.87 -22.24
N TRP A 390 10.84 -15.55 -22.43
CA TRP A 390 9.77 -14.58 -22.64
C TRP A 390 10.33 -13.35 -23.34
N GLU A 391 10.29 -13.37 -24.66
CA GLU A 391 10.79 -12.26 -25.46
C GLU A 391 9.93 -11.00 -25.27
N LEU A 392 10.60 -9.85 -25.09
CA LEU A 392 9.95 -8.56 -25.02
C LEU A 392 9.66 -8.03 -26.42
N THR A 393 8.49 -8.33 -26.94
CA THR A 393 8.04 -7.94 -28.26
C THR A 393 7.31 -6.61 -28.27
N ALA A 394 7.19 -5.98 -29.45
CA ALA A 394 6.34 -4.80 -29.62
C ALA A 394 4.87 -5.13 -29.31
N SER A 395 4.11 -4.12 -28.91
CA SER A 395 2.71 -4.28 -28.53
C SER A 395 1.92 -4.99 -29.64
N GLY A 396 1.24 -6.07 -29.28
CA GLY A 396 0.38 -6.85 -30.19
C GLY A 396 1.08 -8.01 -30.92
N VAL A 397 2.40 -8.08 -30.93
CA VAL A 397 3.15 -9.18 -31.55
C VAL A 397 3.43 -10.27 -30.51
N GLU A 398 3.18 -11.51 -30.84
CA GLU A 398 3.57 -12.67 -30.01
C GLU A 398 4.87 -13.28 -30.52
N SER A 399 5.79 -13.57 -29.59
CA SER A 399 6.98 -14.37 -29.91
C SER A 399 6.59 -15.83 -30.20
N PRO A 400 7.47 -16.63 -30.79
CA PRO A 400 7.19 -18.05 -31.05
C PRO A 400 6.77 -18.81 -29.79
N ARG A 401 7.40 -18.49 -28.64
CA ARG A 401 7.07 -19.08 -27.35
C ARG A 401 5.69 -18.64 -26.86
N GLN A 402 5.41 -17.35 -26.90
CA GLN A 402 4.11 -16.79 -26.51
C GLN A 402 3.00 -17.38 -27.37
N ALA A 403 3.20 -17.48 -28.68
CA ALA A 403 2.23 -18.09 -29.60
C ALA A 403 2.04 -19.60 -29.32
N ALA A 404 3.07 -20.32 -28.89
CA ALA A 404 2.96 -21.71 -28.50
C ALA A 404 2.12 -21.88 -27.23
N ILE A 405 2.36 -21.04 -26.22
CA ILE A 405 1.57 -21.01 -24.98
C ILE A 405 0.11 -20.66 -25.29
N HIS A 406 -0.13 -19.60 -26.09
CA HIS A 406 -1.48 -19.19 -26.48
C HIS A 406 -2.26 -20.33 -27.12
N ARG A 407 -1.65 -21.04 -28.09
CA ARG A 407 -2.28 -22.22 -28.73
C ARG A 407 -2.56 -23.33 -27.73
N ALA A 408 -1.63 -23.60 -26.78
CA ALA A 408 -1.83 -24.63 -25.76
C ALA A 408 -3.00 -24.28 -24.82
N PHE A 409 -3.12 -23.02 -24.45
CA PHE A 409 -4.24 -22.54 -23.63
C PHE A 409 -5.57 -22.75 -24.36
N LEU A 410 -5.69 -22.27 -25.59
CA LEU A 410 -6.92 -22.47 -26.39
C LEU A 410 -7.24 -23.96 -26.65
N ALA A 411 -6.22 -24.79 -26.84
CA ALA A 411 -6.38 -26.22 -27.04
C ALA A 411 -6.83 -26.97 -25.75
N SER A 412 -6.74 -26.36 -24.59
CA SER A 412 -7.20 -26.94 -23.31
C SER A 412 -8.71 -27.17 -23.22
N GLY A 413 -9.49 -26.49 -24.08
CA GLY A 413 -10.96 -26.56 -24.10
C GLY A 413 -11.66 -25.80 -22.98
N LYS A 414 -10.93 -25.04 -22.15
CA LYS A 414 -11.53 -24.21 -21.11
C LYS A 414 -12.16 -22.96 -21.71
N SER A 415 -13.36 -22.60 -21.29
CA SER A 415 -14.12 -21.46 -21.82
C SER A 415 -13.44 -20.11 -21.57
N TYR A 416 -12.74 -19.98 -20.47
CA TYR A 416 -11.96 -18.79 -20.05
C TYR A 416 -10.49 -18.79 -20.49
N ALA A 417 -10.08 -19.74 -21.34
CA ALA A 417 -8.68 -19.88 -21.76
C ALA A 417 -8.10 -18.63 -22.42
N ALA A 418 -8.92 -17.89 -23.17
CA ALA A 418 -8.51 -16.64 -23.81
C ALA A 418 -8.26 -15.52 -22.78
N ASP A 419 -9.13 -15.39 -21.77
CA ASP A 419 -9.00 -14.42 -20.69
C ASP A 419 -7.78 -14.76 -19.81
N ALA A 420 -7.62 -16.04 -19.45
CA ALA A 420 -6.45 -16.53 -18.73
C ALA A 420 -5.15 -16.23 -19.48
N TRP A 421 -5.11 -16.45 -20.80
CA TRP A 421 -3.95 -16.09 -21.63
C TRP A 421 -3.68 -14.59 -21.63
N ALA A 422 -4.70 -13.76 -21.78
CA ALA A 422 -4.55 -12.30 -21.77
C ALA A 422 -3.94 -11.82 -20.45
N SER A 423 -4.42 -12.33 -19.32
CA SER A 423 -3.88 -12.01 -18.00
C SER A 423 -2.47 -12.55 -17.80
N VAL A 424 -2.20 -13.81 -18.12
CA VAL A 424 -0.86 -14.40 -18.04
C VAL A 424 0.14 -13.62 -18.89
N ARG A 425 -0.24 -13.26 -20.13
CA ARG A 425 0.61 -12.47 -21.01
C ARG A 425 0.97 -11.11 -20.42
N ARG A 426 0.02 -10.44 -19.79
CA ARG A 426 0.22 -9.16 -19.11
C ARG A 426 1.15 -9.31 -17.89
N ILE A 427 0.90 -10.32 -17.03
CA ILE A 427 1.68 -10.57 -15.80
C ILE A 427 3.12 -10.92 -16.14
N LEU A 428 3.33 -11.94 -17.00
CA LEU A 428 4.67 -12.39 -17.39
C LEU A 428 5.43 -11.33 -18.20
N GLY A 429 4.72 -10.54 -19.03
CA GLY A 429 5.30 -9.42 -19.75
C GLY A 429 5.83 -8.33 -18.81
N SER A 430 5.04 -7.97 -17.81
CA SER A 430 5.45 -7.03 -16.75
C SER A 430 6.64 -7.57 -15.93
N TYR A 431 6.59 -8.84 -15.57
CA TYR A 431 7.67 -9.50 -14.83
C TYR A 431 8.98 -9.53 -15.63
N ALA A 432 8.94 -9.93 -16.89
CA ALA A 432 10.11 -9.98 -17.77
C ALA A 432 10.70 -8.58 -18.00
N GLN A 433 9.85 -7.56 -18.17
CA GLN A 433 10.30 -6.17 -18.29
C GLN A 433 10.97 -5.68 -17.01
N SER A 434 10.39 -5.99 -15.85
CA SER A 434 10.96 -5.64 -14.54
C SER A 434 12.30 -6.36 -14.31
N TRP A 435 12.39 -7.62 -14.70
CA TRP A 435 13.62 -8.41 -14.66
C TRP A 435 14.72 -7.78 -15.54
N ALA A 436 14.38 -7.42 -16.78
CA ALA A 436 15.32 -6.79 -17.71
C ALA A 436 15.81 -5.43 -17.20
N ASN A 437 14.93 -4.64 -16.59
CA ASN A 437 15.29 -3.36 -15.99
C ASN A 437 16.23 -3.54 -14.80
N MET A 438 15.96 -4.50 -13.92
CA MET A 438 16.80 -4.79 -12.74
C MET A 438 18.16 -5.39 -13.13
N TYR A 439 18.20 -6.25 -14.15
CA TYR A 439 19.45 -6.75 -14.72
C TYR A 439 20.33 -5.62 -15.22
N ARG A 440 19.76 -4.69 -16.00
CA ARG A 440 20.48 -3.51 -16.51
C ARG A 440 20.94 -2.61 -15.36
N GLU A 441 20.04 -2.33 -14.41
CA GLU A 441 20.33 -1.51 -13.23
C GLU A 441 21.50 -2.08 -12.42
N ALA A 442 21.48 -3.38 -12.12
CA ALA A 442 22.55 -4.05 -11.38
C ALA A 442 23.89 -3.97 -12.09
N CYS A 443 23.90 -4.16 -13.42
CA CYS A 443 25.12 -4.03 -14.24
C CYS A 443 25.63 -2.57 -14.27
N GLU A 444 24.73 -1.60 -14.51
CA GLU A 444 25.09 -0.18 -14.60
C GLU A 444 25.58 0.36 -13.25
N ALA A 445 25.01 -0.06 -12.13
CA ALA A 445 25.45 0.33 -10.79
C ALA A 445 26.92 -0.05 -10.54
N THR A 446 27.38 -1.17 -11.09
CA THR A 446 28.79 -1.59 -10.97
C THR A 446 29.66 -0.97 -12.04
N HIS A 447 29.34 -1.18 -13.33
CA HIS A 447 30.25 -0.92 -14.44
C HIS A 447 30.19 0.53 -14.97
N VAL A 448 29.09 1.23 -14.72
CA VAL A 448 28.85 2.59 -15.24
C VAL A 448 28.90 3.63 -14.13
N ARG A 449 28.24 3.35 -12.98
CA ARG A 449 28.13 4.32 -11.89
C ARG A 449 29.13 4.11 -10.76
N GLY A 450 29.71 2.89 -10.62
CA GLY A 450 30.66 2.56 -9.56
C GLY A 450 30.05 2.62 -8.14
N GLU A 451 28.74 2.41 -8.02
CA GLU A 451 27.98 2.50 -6.75
C GLU A 451 28.06 1.22 -5.92
N GLN A 452 28.42 0.12 -6.54
CA GLN A 452 28.52 -1.20 -5.90
C GLN A 452 29.73 -1.97 -6.39
N SER A 453 30.19 -2.95 -5.59
CA SER A 453 31.33 -3.82 -5.93
C SER A 453 30.93 -4.92 -6.92
N SER A 454 31.91 -5.55 -7.57
CA SER A 454 31.70 -6.74 -8.41
C SER A 454 31.08 -7.92 -7.62
N GLU A 455 31.45 -8.07 -6.35
CA GLU A 455 30.85 -9.07 -5.45
C GLU A 455 29.32 -8.88 -5.31
N VAL A 456 28.88 -7.61 -5.14
CA VAL A 456 27.44 -7.29 -5.07
C VAL A 456 26.76 -7.57 -6.40
N LEU A 457 27.44 -7.26 -7.51
CA LEU A 457 26.91 -7.61 -8.83
C LEU A 457 26.70 -9.12 -8.97
N ASP A 458 27.68 -9.93 -8.58
CA ASP A 458 27.59 -11.39 -8.66
C ASP A 458 26.42 -11.94 -7.84
N LEU A 459 26.20 -11.41 -6.62
CA LEU A 459 25.06 -11.78 -5.78
C LEU A 459 23.72 -11.40 -6.44
N ARG A 460 23.59 -10.19 -6.95
CA ARG A 460 22.39 -9.70 -7.64
C ARG A 460 22.12 -10.52 -8.92
N MET A 461 23.15 -10.80 -9.71
CA MET A 461 23.02 -11.58 -10.94
C MET A 461 22.67 -13.03 -10.65
N SER A 462 23.21 -13.65 -9.59
CA SER A 462 22.82 -14.99 -9.16
C SER A 462 21.34 -15.06 -8.78
N CYS A 463 20.86 -14.08 -8.00
CA CYS A 463 19.44 -13.95 -7.66
C CYS A 463 18.58 -13.78 -8.93
N LEU A 464 18.97 -12.90 -9.85
CA LEU A 464 18.22 -12.67 -11.09
C LEU A 464 18.19 -13.91 -12.00
N GLN A 465 19.27 -14.70 -12.05
CA GLN A 465 19.28 -15.97 -12.80
C GLN A 465 18.35 -17.00 -12.18
N GLU A 466 18.24 -17.06 -10.87
CA GLU A 466 17.28 -17.92 -10.18
C GLU A 466 15.83 -17.52 -10.52
N ARG A 467 15.52 -16.22 -10.48
CA ARG A 467 14.19 -15.69 -10.86
C ARG A 467 13.85 -15.97 -12.33
N LEU A 468 14.83 -15.85 -13.22
CA LEU A 468 14.69 -16.23 -14.63
C LEU A 468 14.47 -17.73 -14.80
N GLY A 469 15.10 -18.56 -13.97
CA GLY A 469 14.89 -20.01 -13.90
C GLY A 469 13.44 -20.35 -13.59
N GLY A 470 12.84 -19.68 -12.62
CA GLY A 470 11.41 -19.82 -12.29
C GLY A 470 10.50 -19.43 -13.45
N LEU A 471 10.75 -18.27 -14.08
CA LEU A 471 9.99 -17.84 -15.27
C LEU A 471 10.13 -18.85 -16.43
N ARG A 472 11.33 -19.38 -16.69
CA ARG A 472 11.58 -20.39 -17.71
C ARG A 472 10.80 -21.68 -17.44
N ALA A 473 10.83 -22.16 -16.21
CA ALA A 473 10.12 -23.36 -15.79
C ALA A 473 8.61 -23.20 -15.99
N LEU A 474 8.06 -22.08 -15.55
CA LEU A 474 6.63 -21.79 -15.67
C LEU A 474 6.19 -21.68 -17.12
N THR A 475 6.94 -20.95 -17.96
CA THR A 475 6.63 -20.85 -19.40
C THR A 475 6.75 -22.18 -20.11
N GLN A 476 7.66 -23.07 -19.66
CA GLN A 476 7.76 -24.42 -20.20
C GLN A 476 6.52 -25.26 -19.86
N VAL A 477 6.01 -25.19 -18.63
CA VAL A 477 4.74 -25.86 -18.25
C VAL A 477 3.59 -25.35 -19.12
N TYR A 478 3.52 -24.04 -19.38
CA TYR A 478 2.46 -23.43 -20.17
C TYR A 478 2.48 -23.84 -21.67
N THR A 479 3.64 -24.17 -22.24
CA THR A 479 3.69 -24.68 -23.64
C THR A 479 2.99 -26.01 -23.83
N ALA A 480 2.76 -26.77 -22.76
CA ALA A 480 2.06 -28.05 -22.73
C ALA A 480 0.84 -27.99 -21.79
N ALA A 481 0.17 -26.86 -21.73
CA ALA A 481 -0.89 -26.60 -20.77
C ALA A 481 -2.08 -27.57 -20.97
N SER A 482 -2.41 -28.29 -19.90
CA SER A 482 -3.68 -29.01 -19.75
C SER A 482 -4.77 -28.06 -19.23
N GLY A 483 -6.01 -28.54 -19.18
CA GLY A 483 -7.11 -27.78 -18.56
C GLY A 483 -6.84 -27.40 -17.10
N GLU A 484 -6.20 -28.27 -16.31
CA GLU A 484 -5.79 -28.00 -14.93
C GLU A 484 -4.71 -26.91 -14.83
N VAL A 485 -3.77 -26.91 -15.78
CA VAL A 485 -2.73 -25.88 -15.86
C VAL A 485 -3.35 -24.52 -16.22
N VAL A 486 -4.30 -24.46 -17.17
CA VAL A 486 -4.97 -23.21 -17.54
C VAL A 486 -5.80 -22.65 -16.39
N GLU A 487 -6.44 -23.52 -15.61
CA GLU A 487 -7.20 -23.14 -14.42
C GLU A 487 -6.33 -22.43 -13.36
N ASN A 488 -5.09 -22.87 -13.16
CA ASN A 488 -4.18 -22.30 -12.18
C ASN A 488 -3.21 -21.26 -12.78
N ALA A 489 -3.24 -21.01 -14.08
CA ALA A 489 -2.20 -20.27 -14.78
C ALA A 489 -2.03 -18.82 -14.30
N VAL A 490 -3.13 -18.10 -14.04
CA VAL A 490 -3.07 -16.71 -13.57
C VAL A 490 -2.50 -16.66 -12.16
N SER A 491 -2.95 -17.55 -11.27
CA SER A 491 -2.41 -17.67 -9.91
C SER A 491 -0.92 -18.02 -9.93
N ALA A 492 -0.52 -19.04 -10.71
CA ALA A 492 0.87 -19.46 -10.84
C ALA A 492 1.79 -18.37 -11.40
N ALA A 493 1.30 -17.53 -12.32
CA ALA A 493 2.05 -16.39 -12.82
C ALA A 493 2.31 -15.33 -11.73
N ASN A 494 1.37 -15.14 -10.81
CA ASN A 494 1.49 -14.22 -9.68
C ASN A 494 2.37 -14.76 -8.54
N THR A 495 2.62 -16.09 -8.47
CA THR A 495 3.51 -16.69 -7.45
C THR A 495 5.00 -16.64 -7.82
N LEU A 496 5.36 -16.13 -8.99
CA LEU A 496 6.76 -15.91 -9.33
C LEU A 496 7.44 -15.04 -8.26
N GLY A 497 8.59 -15.51 -7.79
CA GLY A 497 9.32 -14.84 -6.71
C GLY A 497 9.62 -13.38 -7.02
N GLY A 498 9.40 -12.51 -6.04
CA GLY A 498 9.62 -11.08 -6.16
C GLY A 498 11.05 -10.72 -6.58
N LEU A 499 11.18 -9.72 -7.43
CA LEU A 499 12.49 -9.22 -7.91
C LEU A 499 13.13 -8.27 -6.89
N GLU A 500 12.36 -7.72 -5.97
CA GLU A 500 12.81 -6.78 -4.93
C GLU A 500 13.94 -7.37 -4.08
N ARG A 501 13.87 -8.68 -3.80
CA ARG A 501 14.94 -9.43 -3.12
C ARG A 501 16.30 -9.29 -3.81
N CYS A 502 16.32 -9.25 -5.15
CA CYS A 502 17.58 -9.13 -5.90
C CYS A 502 18.20 -7.72 -5.83
N ALA A 503 17.48 -6.75 -5.25
CA ALA A 503 17.99 -5.43 -4.94
C ALA A 503 18.39 -5.27 -3.46
N ASP A 504 17.97 -6.18 -2.59
CA ASP A 504 18.28 -6.17 -1.15
C ASP A 504 19.67 -6.75 -0.88
N VAL A 505 20.69 -5.89 -0.98
CA VAL A 505 22.11 -6.31 -0.78
C VAL A 505 22.38 -6.86 0.63
N PRO A 506 21.85 -6.27 1.73
CA PRO A 506 21.98 -6.85 3.06
C PRO A 506 21.47 -8.28 3.14
N LEU A 507 20.29 -8.55 2.60
CA LEU A 507 19.69 -9.89 2.59
C LEU A 507 20.49 -10.87 1.74
N LEU A 508 20.91 -10.47 0.54
CA LEU A 508 21.74 -11.31 -0.34
C LEU A 508 23.10 -11.68 0.29
N ARG A 509 23.66 -10.80 1.12
CA ARG A 509 24.91 -11.07 1.85
C ARG A 509 24.71 -11.96 3.07
N ALA A 510 23.52 -11.99 3.64
CA ALA A 510 23.21 -12.74 4.85
C ALA A 510 23.17 -14.26 4.57
N VAL A 511 22.59 -14.64 3.44
CA VAL A 511 22.41 -16.05 3.05
C VAL A 511 23.75 -16.74 2.79
N VAL A 512 23.87 -18.00 3.23
CA VAL A 512 25.07 -18.83 2.99
C VAL A 512 25.32 -18.97 1.49
N ARG A 513 26.55 -18.62 1.07
CA ARG A 513 26.95 -18.61 -0.34
C ARG A 513 26.99 -20.01 -0.94
N PRO A 514 26.76 -20.15 -2.27
CA PRO A 514 26.98 -21.38 -2.98
C PRO A 514 28.42 -21.88 -2.82
N PRO A 515 28.64 -23.20 -2.85
CA PRO A 515 29.97 -23.80 -2.74
C PRO A 515 30.97 -23.25 -3.78
N GLU A 516 32.21 -23.06 -3.39
CA GLU A 516 33.24 -22.54 -4.29
C GLU A 516 33.71 -23.61 -5.31
N ASP A 517 33.65 -24.90 -4.93
CA ASP A 517 34.00 -25.98 -5.83
C ASP A 517 33.09 -26.03 -7.07
N PRO A 518 33.66 -25.94 -8.29
CA PRO A 518 32.86 -25.86 -9.52
C PRO A 518 31.96 -27.08 -9.76
N ALA A 519 32.40 -28.28 -9.37
CA ALA A 519 31.63 -29.49 -9.56
C ALA A 519 30.42 -29.53 -8.63
N THR A 520 30.59 -29.13 -7.38
CA THR A 520 29.50 -29.00 -6.40
C THR A 520 28.55 -27.90 -6.79
N ARG A 521 29.05 -26.75 -7.25
CA ARG A 521 28.22 -25.63 -7.76
C ARG A 521 27.36 -26.09 -8.94
N ALA A 522 27.93 -26.83 -9.91
CA ALA A 522 27.17 -27.34 -11.04
C ALA A 522 26.05 -28.31 -10.61
N ARG A 523 26.25 -29.07 -9.53
CA ARG A 523 25.22 -29.92 -8.94
C ARG A 523 24.14 -29.12 -8.25
N VAL A 524 24.51 -28.06 -7.50
CA VAL A 524 23.52 -27.09 -6.93
C VAL A 524 22.66 -26.51 -8.02
N ASP A 525 23.26 -26.00 -9.10
CA ASP A 525 22.55 -25.42 -10.23
C ASP A 525 21.62 -26.42 -10.93
N GLY A 526 22.06 -27.69 -11.02
CA GLY A 526 21.24 -28.78 -11.55
C GLY A 526 20.01 -29.05 -10.70
N LEU A 527 20.18 -29.14 -9.39
CA LEU A 527 19.06 -29.33 -8.46
C LEU A 527 18.12 -28.10 -8.38
N ARG A 528 18.64 -26.87 -8.45
CA ARG A 528 17.82 -25.65 -8.51
C ARG A 528 16.94 -25.60 -9.75
N ARG A 529 17.44 -26.01 -10.93
CA ARG A 529 16.60 -26.11 -12.13
C ARG A 529 15.47 -27.11 -11.92
N ARG A 530 15.77 -28.31 -11.36
CA ARG A 530 14.73 -29.30 -11.04
C ARG A 530 13.72 -28.81 -10.01
N LEU A 531 14.19 -28.05 -9.00
CA LEU A 531 13.31 -27.43 -8.01
C LEU A 531 12.36 -26.42 -8.68
N ALA A 532 12.88 -25.56 -9.56
CA ALA A 532 12.08 -24.60 -10.30
C ALA A 532 11.02 -25.30 -11.17
N ASP A 533 11.38 -26.39 -11.87
CA ASP A 533 10.45 -27.17 -12.68
C ASP A 533 9.34 -27.81 -11.83
N LEU A 534 9.69 -28.41 -10.69
CA LEU A 534 8.72 -29.02 -9.79
C LEU A 534 7.80 -27.96 -9.15
N LYS A 535 8.38 -26.83 -8.75
CA LYS A 535 7.59 -25.71 -8.22
C LYS A 535 6.63 -25.16 -9.27
N ALA A 536 7.08 -24.93 -10.50
CA ALA A 536 6.21 -24.46 -11.58
C ALA A 536 5.05 -25.43 -11.86
N ARG A 537 5.29 -26.74 -11.83
CA ARG A 537 4.24 -27.76 -11.94
C ARG A 537 3.28 -27.72 -10.75
N PHE A 538 3.80 -27.59 -9.54
CA PHE A 538 2.99 -27.49 -8.33
C PHE A 538 2.08 -26.24 -8.39
N ASP A 539 2.66 -25.08 -8.66
CA ASP A 539 1.93 -23.82 -8.72
C ASP A 539 0.85 -23.82 -9.83
N SER A 540 1.13 -24.54 -10.93
CA SER A 540 0.19 -24.71 -12.05
C SER A 540 -0.84 -25.86 -11.86
N GLY A 541 -0.94 -26.44 -10.67
CA GLY A 541 -1.90 -27.51 -10.38
C GLY A 541 -1.48 -28.92 -10.81
N SER A 542 -0.41 -29.08 -11.61
CA SER A 542 0.06 -30.36 -12.18
C SER A 542 0.95 -31.18 -11.22
N TRP A 543 0.57 -31.26 -9.94
CA TRP A 543 1.42 -31.81 -8.86
C TRP A 543 1.13 -33.26 -8.46
N ARG A 544 -0.07 -33.81 -8.81
CA ARG A 544 -0.50 -35.13 -8.32
C ARG A 544 0.42 -36.30 -8.61
N GLY A 545 1.27 -36.21 -9.63
CA GLY A 545 2.33 -37.17 -9.91
C GLY A 545 3.72 -36.77 -9.39
N GLY A 546 3.87 -35.62 -8.74
CA GLY A 546 5.16 -35.01 -8.39
C GLY A 546 5.65 -35.22 -6.95
N ALA A 547 4.83 -35.77 -6.05
CA ALA A 547 5.18 -35.89 -4.63
C ALA A 547 6.51 -36.70 -4.43
N GLY A 548 6.64 -37.87 -5.06
CA GLY A 548 7.87 -38.65 -4.98
C GLY A 548 9.08 -37.97 -5.61
N ALA A 549 8.87 -37.10 -6.62
CA ALA A 549 9.94 -36.30 -7.23
C ALA A 549 10.44 -35.20 -6.28
N ALA A 550 9.54 -34.56 -5.53
CA ALA A 550 9.89 -33.57 -4.52
C ALA A 550 10.66 -34.19 -3.36
N ASP A 551 10.21 -35.38 -2.86
CA ASP A 551 10.92 -36.12 -1.82
C ASP A 551 12.32 -36.54 -2.29
N THR A 552 12.45 -37.01 -3.53
CA THR A 552 13.76 -37.39 -4.13
C THR A 552 14.67 -36.16 -4.21
N LEU A 553 14.15 -35.03 -4.69
CA LEU A 553 14.93 -33.80 -4.78
C LEU A 553 15.43 -33.33 -3.40
N ALA A 554 14.56 -33.38 -2.39
CA ALA A 554 14.93 -33.02 -1.03
C ALA A 554 16.02 -33.94 -0.44
N ALA A 555 15.93 -35.25 -0.73
CA ALA A 555 16.96 -36.21 -0.31
C ALA A 555 18.32 -35.93 -0.99
N GLU A 556 18.31 -35.60 -2.29
CA GLU A 556 19.53 -35.25 -3.04
C GLU A 556 20.13 -33.92 -2.54
N ALA A 557 19.27 -32.91 -2.21
CA ALA A 557 19.70 -31.65 -1.65
C ALA A 557 20.36 -31.82 -0.27
N ARG A 558 19.77 -32.65 0.61
CA ARG A 558 20.39 -33.01 1.90
C ARG A 558 21.76 -33.67 1.71
N ALA A 559 21.85 -34.62 0.78
CA ALA A 559 23.12 -35.34 0.50
C ALA A 559 24.20 -34.41 -0.05
N LEU A 560 23.81 -33.30 -0.69
CA LEU A 560 24.73 -32.28 -1.19
C LEU A 560 25.28 -31.38 -0.07
N GLY A 561 24.50 -31.20 1.02
CA GLY A 561 24.91 -30.43 2.21
C GLY A 561 24.86 -28.92 2.06
N TYR A 562 24.19 -28.38 1.02
CA TYR A 562 23.98 -26.94 0.84
C TYR A 562 22.62 -26.53 1.41
N GLN A 563 22.62 -25.95 2.63
CA GLN A 563 21.43 -25.67 3.43
C GLN A 563 20.36 -24.84 2.72
N PRO A 564 20.68 -23.73 1.98
CA PRO A 564 19.64 -22.96 1.31
C PRO A 564 18.79 -23.80 0.36
N LEU A 565 19.43 -24.61 -0.48
CA LEU A 565 18.72 -25.49 -1.42
C LEU A 565 17.93 -26.59 -0.69
N THR A 566 18.48 -27.10 0.43
CA THR A 566 17.78 -28.11 1.24
C THR A 566 16.49 -27.52 1.85
N ALA A 567 16.56 -26.29 2.36
CA ALA A 567 15.41 -25.58 2.92
C ALA A 567 14.31 -25.35 1.87
N GLU A 568 14.68 -24.84 0.70
CA GLU A 568 13.76 -24.61 -0.42
C GLU A 568 13.09 -25.91 -0.91
N ALA A 569 13.88 -26.99 -1.04
CA ALA A 569 13.36 -28.29 -1.47
C ALA A 569 12.38 -28.91 -0.45
N LEU A 570 12.68 -28.77 0.84
CA LEU A 570 11.83 -29.23 1.93
C LEU A 570 10.55 -28.40 2.05
N ALA A 571 10.62 -27.08 1.82
CA ALA A 571 9.45 -26.23 1.75
C ALA A 571 8.49 -26.72 0.66
N LEU A 572 9.01 -27.06 -0.53
CA LEU A 572 8.18 -27.62 -1.60
C LEU A 572 7.55 -28.97 -1.18
N VAL A 573 8.30 -29.87 -0.51
CA VAL A 573 7.73 -31.10 0.03
C VAL A 573 6.58 -30.83 0.99
N GLY A 574 6.75 -29.86 1.90
CA GLY A 574 5.71 -29.42 2.83
C GLY A 574 4.46 -28.95 2.10
N HIS A 575 4.60 -28.06 1.14
CA HIS A 575 3.46 -27.55 0.36
C HIS A 575 2.72 -28.65 -0.44
N VAL A 576 3.48 -29.60 -1.03
CA VAL A 576 2.87 -30.74 -1.75
C VAL A 576 2.06 -31.62 -0.79
N ARG A 577 2.59 -31.91 0.40
CA ARG A 577 1.90 -32.73 1.42
C ARG A 577 0.68 -32.01 1.99
N ASP A 578 0.76 -30.69 2.17
CA ASP A 578 -0.34 -29.85 2.58
C ASP A 578 -1.54 -29.96 1.61
N LYS A 579 -1.26 -29.88 0.30
CA LYS A 579 -2.29 -30.09 -0.74
C LYS A 579 -2.84 -31.51 -0.76
N LEU A 580 -2.09 -32.50 -0.28
CA LEU A 580 -2.56 -33.88 -0.08
C LEU A 580 -3.29 -34.07 1.24
N THR A 581 -3.46 -33.03 2.06
CA THR A 581 -4.00 -33.08 3.42
C THR A 581 -3.25 -34.00 4.37
N ASP A 582 -1.96 -34.24 4.09
CA ASP A 582 -1.05 -34.94 4.99
C ASP A 582 -0.41 -33.93 5.98
N GLY A 583 -1.18 -33.54 7.00
CA GLY A 583 -0.75 -32.56 7.99
C GLY A 583 0.56 -32.94 8.67
N VAL A 584 0.66 -34.16 9.19
CA VAL A 584 1.86 -34.65 9.90
C VAL A 584 3.09 -34.66 8.98
N GLY A 585 2.92 -35.11 7.74
CA GLY A 585 4.03 -35.11 6.78
C GLY A 585 4.42 -33.70 6.37
N SER A 586 3.46 -32.80 6.24
CA SER A 586 3.65 -31.38 5.93
C SER A 586 4.40 -30.66 7.06
N SER A 587 3.90 -30.78 8.31
CA SER A 587 4.56 -30.18 9.48
C SER A 587 6.00 -30.61 9.62
N ARG A 588 6.29 -31.92 9.50
CA ARG A 588 7.66 -32.43 9.57
C ARG A 588 8.58 -31.82 8.50
N ALA A 589 8.08 -31.70 7.27
CA ALA A 589 8.86 -31.13 6.18
C ALA A 589 9.13 -29.64 6.38
N PHE A 590 8.11 -28.88 6.80
CA PHE A 590 8.26 -27.46 7.08
C PHE A 590 9.13 -27.18 8.30
N GLU A 591 9.03 -27.97 9.37
CA GLU A 591 9.91 -27.83 10.53
C GLU A 591 11.38 -28.06 10.16
N GLU A 592 11.65 -29.09 9.40
CA GLU A 592 13.02 -29.35 8.91
C GLU A 592 13.47 -28.21 7.98
N ALA A 593 12.60 -27.73 7.09
CA ALA A 593 12.88 -26.58 6.21
C ALA A 593 13.22 -25.33 7.03
N PHE A 594 12.47 -25.07 8.11
CA PHE A 594 12.69 -23.93 9.00
C PHE A 594 14.09 -23.97 9.61
N TRP A 595 14.54 -25.12 10.12
CA TRP A 595 15.87 -25.25 10.73
C TRP A 595 16.99 -25.19 9.69
N GLN A 596 16.78 -25.73 8.50
CA GLN A 596 17.74 -25.58 7.39
C GLN A 596 17.85 -24.14 6.91
N ALA A 597 16.73 -23.43 6.84
CA ALA A 597 16.70 -22.01 6.48
C ALA A 597 17.37 -21.14 7.56
N ASP A 598 17.20 -21.49 8.85
CA ASP A 598 17.89 -20.80 9.95
C ASP A 598 19.41 -20.98 9.86
N ALA A 599 19.87 -22.20 9.62
CA ALA A 599 21.29 -22.51 9.41
C ALA A 599 21.83 -21.80 8.15
N ALA A 600 21.00 -21.64 7.12
CA ALA A 600 21.31 -20.92 5.89
C ALA A 600 21.26 -19.39 6.04
N ARG A 601 20.72 -18.86 7.13
CA ARG A 601 20.38 -17.43 7.32
C ARG A 601 19.42 -16.91 6.24
N ASP A 602 18.56 -17.77 5.74
CA ASP A 602 17.53 -17.42 4.75
C ASP A 602 16.20 -17.12 5.45
N ASP A 603 16.04 -15.88 5.82
CA ASP A 603 14.87 -15.41 6.55
C ASP A 603 13.58 -15.43 5.71
N ASP A 604 13.68 -15.36 4.38
CA ASP A 604 12.50 -15.45 3.51
C ASP A 604 11.89 -16.86 3.56
N VAL A 605 12.73 -17.91 3.40
CA VAL A 605 12.24 -19.28 3.51
C VAL A 605 11.77 -19.58 4.92
N ARG A 606 12.44 -19.02 5.96
CA ARG A 606 11.99 -19.15 7.36
C ARG A 606 10.60 -18.56 7.58
N ALA A 607 10.35 -17.35 7.06
CA ALA A 607 9.07 -16.69 7.20
C ALA A 607 7.95 -17.47 6.50
N ASP A 608 8.21 -17.93 5.27
CA ASP A 608 7.26 -18.71 4.47
C ASP A 608 6.86 -20.02 5.15
N VAL A 609 7.84 -20.83 5.56
CA VAL A 609 7.55 -22.14 6.20
C VAL A 609 6.94 -21.97 7.58
N ALA A 610 7.34 -20.96 8.36
CA ALA A 610 6.73 -20.68 9.66
C ALA A 610 5.26 -20.24 9.50
N ALA A 611 4.96 -19.39 8.53
CA ALA A 611 3.59 -19.00 8.22
C ALA A 611 2.76 -20.20 7.72
N SER A 612 3.34 -21.11 6.93
CA SER A 612 2.69 -22.33 6.50
C SER A 612 2.41 -23.29 7.67
N LEU A 613 3.35 -23.41 8.62
CA LEU A 613 3.16 -24.19 9.85
C LEU A 613 2.01 -23.69 10.73
N VAL A 614 1.69 -22.40 10.71
CA VAL A 614 0.50 -21.87 11.38
C VAL A 614 -0.76 -22.54 10.86
N TYR A 615 -0.88 -22.62 9.53
CA TYR A 615 -2.03 -23.26 8.88
C TYR A 615 -2.01 -24.76 9.09
N THR A 616 -0.90 -25.43 8.84
CA THR A 616 -0.82 -26.90 8.92
C THR A 616 -1.12 -27.39 10.33
N SER A 617 -0.45 -26.84 11.37
CA SER A 617 -0.70 -27.26 12.75
C SER A 617 -2.10 -26.88 13.22
N GLY A 618 -2.58 -25.67 12.91
CA GLY A 618 -3.88 -25.20 13.41
C GLY A 618 -5.06 -25.74 12.62
N TYR A 619 -4.96 -25.80 11.29
CA TYR A 619 -6.09 -26.18 10.44
C TYR A 619 -6.14 -27.67 10.12
N LEU A 620 -5.00 -28.31 9.81
CA LEU A 620 -4.97 -29.74 9.44
C LEU A 620 -4.83 -30.65 10.67
N GLU A 621 -4.05 -30.24 11.66
CA GLU A 621 -3.74 -31.07 12.84
C GLU A 621 -4.58 -30.70 14.07
N ASN A 622 -5.25 -29.53 14.07
CA ASN A 622 -5.97 -28.95 15.22
C ASN A 622 -5.08 -28.73 16.46
N ASP A 623 -3.75 -28.62 16.27
CA ASP A 623 -2.82 -28.23 17.34
C ASP A 623 -2.67 -26.71 17.39
N TYR A 624 -3.62 -26.09 18.07
CA TYR A 624 -3.66 -24.62 18.19
C TYR A 624 -2.49 -24.05 18.98
N ALA A 625 -1.95 -24.79 19.94
CA ALA A 625 -0.82 -24.33 20.73
C ALA A 625 0.46 -24.29 19.89
N GLN A 626 0.65 -25.25 19.00
CA GLN A 626 1.76 -25.27 18.06
C GLN A 626 1.59 -24.15 17.01
N SER A 627 0.37 -23.98 16.50
CA SER A 627 0.02 -22.89 15.56
C SER A 627 0.35 -21.51 16.13
N ASP A 628 -0.05 -21.23 17.39
CA ASP A 628 0.25 -19.96 18.07
C ASP A 628 1.77 -19.72 18.17
N ARG A 629 2.55 -20.76 18.50
CA ARG A 629 4.04 -20.65 18.55
C ARG A 629 4.66 -20.36 17.18
N TRP A 630 4.16 -20.99 16.13
CA TRP A 630 4.64 -20.72 14.77
C TRP A 630 4.25 -19.32 14.28
N ALA A 631 3.06 -18.82 14.69
CA ALA A 631 2.67 -17.45 14.40
C ALA A 631 3.63 -16.42 15.03
N GLU A 632 4.01 -16.64 16.31
CA GLU A 632 5.02 -15.82 16.99
C GLU A 632 6.39 -15.90 16.30
N ALA A 633 6.82 -17.09 15.88
CA ALA A 633 8.07 -17.29 15.19
C ALA A 633 8.09 -16.57 13.82
N ALA A 634 7.03 -16.72 13.03
CA ALA A 634 6.87 -16.05 11.74
C ALA A 634 6.88 -14.52 11.88
N ASP A 635 6.11 -13.98 12.84
CA ASP A 635 6.06 -12.55 13.11
C ASP A 635 7.43 -11.99 13.56
N ALA A 636 8.18 -12.74 14.37
CA ALA A 636 9.53 -12.35 14.78
C ALA A 636 10.51 -12.26 13.60
N VAL A 637 10.43 -13.20 12.66
CA VAL A 637 11.24 -13.18 11.44
C VAL A 637 10.85 -12.00 10.55
N LEU A 638 9.55 -11.81 10.31
CA LEU A 638 9.02 -10.72 9.47
C LEU A 638 9.33 -9.32 10.04
N ARG A 639 9.32 -9.17 11.37
CA ARG A 639 9.76 -7.92 12.02
C ARG A 639 11.24 -7.62 11.76
N ARG A 640 12.10 -8.64 11.72
CA ARG A 640 13.52 -8.48 11.40
C ARG A 640 13.75 -8.12 9.95
N LEU A 641 13.01 -8.75 9.03
CA LEU A 641 13.09 -8.48 7.59
C LEU A 641 12.63 -7.06 7.25
N GLY A 642 11.59 -6.54 7.89
CA GLY A 642 11.03 -5.21 7.62
C GLY A 642 10.42 -5.07 6.22
N GLY A 643 9.25 -4.45 6.10
CA GLY A 643 8.67 -4.11 4.79
C GLY A 643 8.19 -5.28 3.91
N HIS A 644 8.08 -6.48 4.43
CA HIS A 644 7.62 -7.69 3.72
C HIS A 644 6.09 -7.83 3.83
N ASP A 645 5.35 -6.88 3.25
CA ASP A 645 3.89 -6.79 3.33
C ASP A 645 3.19 -8.04 2.75
N ARG A 646 3.78 -8.69 1.74
CA ARG A 646 3.26 -9.91 1.10
C ARG A 646 3.24 -11.09 2.08
N GLU A 647 4.38 -11.37 2.66
CA GLU A 647 4.60 -12.49 3.58
C GLU A 647 3.83 -12.27 4.88
N ARG A 648 3.76 -11.01 5.34
CA ARG A 648 2.96 -10.64 6.50
C ARG A 648 1.47 -10.84 6.25
N ALA A 649 0.97 -10.46 5.08
CA ALA A 649 -0.43 -10.70 4.71
C ALA A 649 -0.75 -12.20 4.62
N TRP A 650 0.19 -13.02 4.12
CA TRP A 650 0.04 -14.47 4.10
C TRP A 650 -0.06 -15.05 5.50
N LEU A 651 0.83 -14.65 6.41
CA LEU A 651 0.79 -15.04 7.82
C LEU A 651 -0.56 -14.69 8.46
N LEU A 652 -1.04 -13.47 8.27
CA LEU A 652 -2.30 -13.00 8.84
C LEU A 652 -3.50 -13.77 8.31
N ASN A 653 -3.53 -14.12 7.02
CA ASN A 653 -4.59 -14.97 6.46
C ASN A 653 -4.58 -16.37 7.10
N ASN A 654 -3.41 -16.94 7.36
CA ASN A 654 -3.31 -18.25 8.02
C ASN A 654 -3.79 -18.18 9.49
N ILE A 655 -3.38 -17.12 10.21
CA ILE A 655 -3.88 -16.88 11.58
C ILE A 655 -5.41 -16.68 11.58
N ALA A 656 -5.95 -15.92 10.63
CA ALA A 656 -7.39 -15.67 10.50
C ALA A 656 -8.15 -16.98 10.28
N SER A 657 -7.65 -17.87 9.41
CA SER A 657 -8.25 -19.16 9.14
C SER A 657 -8.32 -20.03 10.41
N VAL A 658 -7.24 -20.07 11.18
CA VAL A 658 -7.18 -20.81 12.45
C VAL A 658 -8.06 -20.17 13.53
N ALA A 659 -8.10 -18.82 13.58
CA ALA A 659 -8.99 -18.10 14.51
C ALA A 659 -10.46 -18.40 14.24
N GLY A 660 -10.86 -18.47 12.97
CA GLY A 660 -12.21 -18.86 12.54
C GLY A 660 -12.59 -20.26 13.04
N LEU A 661 -11.69 -21.26 12.87
CA LEU A 661 -11.92 -22.63 13.39
C LEU A 661 -12.05 -22.66 14.92
N ARG A 662 -11.35 -21.80 15.64
CA ARG A 662 -11.43 -21.67 17.11
C ARG A 662 -12.66 -20.90 17.56
N GLY A 663 -13.53 -20.45 16.65
CA GLY A 663 -14.71 -19.63 16.94
C GLY A 663 -14.40 -18.19 17.33
N ARG A 664 -13.16 -17.72 17.14
CA ARG A 664 -12.72 -16.36 17.42
C ARG A 664 -13.00 -15.44 16.22
N LYS A 665 -14.28 -15.25 15.92
CA LYS A 665 -14.75 -14.61 14.68
C LYS A 665 -14.27 -13.16 14.53
N ASP A 666 -14.26 -12.38 15.61
CA ASP A 666 -13.78 -10.98 15.58
C ASP A 666 -12.27 -10.90 15.30
N GLU A 667 -11.48 -11.82 15.84
CA GLU A 667 -10.05 -11.90 15.56
C GLU A 667 -9.81 -12.28 14.09
N ALA A 668 -10.58 -13.25 13.57
CA ALA A 668 -10.49 -13.67 12.17
C ALA A 668 -10.79 -12.50 11.22
N LEU A 669 -11.85 -11.73 11.48
CA LEU A 669 -12.15 -10.54 10.70
C LEU A 669 -11.00 -9.51 10.73
N ARG A 670 -10.53 -9.16 11.93
CA ARG A 670 -9.44 -8.19 12.09
C ARG A 670 -8.18 -8.59 11.30
N PHE A 671 -7.78 -9.87 11.38
CA PHE A 671 -6.60 -10.33 10.66
C PHE A 671 -6.81 -10.34 9.14
N ASN A 672 -8.00 -10.69 8.66
CA ASN A 672 -8.33 -10.61 7.24
C ASN A 672 -8.32 -9.15 6.72
N GLU A 673 -8.84 -8.19 7.48
CA GLU A 673 -8.82 -6.76 7.13
C GLU A 673 -7.38 -6.20 7.10
N GLU A 674 -6.55 -6.60 8.07
CA GLU A 674 -5.13 -6.22 8.08
C GLU A 674 -4.39 -6.83 6.88
N ALA A 675 -4.63 -8.11 6.58
CA ALA A 675 -4.06 -8.79 5.41
C ALA A 675 -4.50 -8.12 4.09
N LEU A 676 -5.77 -7.76 3.97
CA LEU A 676 -6.31 -7.03 2.82
C LEU A 676 -5.59 -5.69 2.63
N THR A 677 -5.43 -4.93 3.71
CA THR A 677 -4.73 -3.63 3.69
C THR A 677 -3.27 -3.77 3.23
N LEU A 678 -2.57 -4.80 3.71
CA LEU A 678 -1.19 -5.09 3.30
C LEU A 678 -1.10 -5.47 1.82
N LYS A 679 -2.02 -6.32 1.34
CA LYS A 679 -2.07 -6.72 -0.06
C LYS A 679 -2.40 -5.55 -1.00
N GLN A 680 -3.33 -4.68 -0.62
CA GLN A 680 -3.63 -3.46 -1.37
C GLN A 680 -2.41 -2.53 -1.50
N ARG A 681 -1.60 -2.44 -0.45
CA ARG A 681 -0.33 -1.68 -0.50
C ARG A 681 0.72 -2.35 -1.38
N ALA A 682 0.86 -3.67 -1.29
CA ALA A 682 1.89 -4.41 -1.99
C ALA A 682 1.64 -4.51 -3.51
N TRP A 683 0.39 -4.68 -3.93
CA TRP A 683 0.02 -4.97 -5.33
C TRP A 683 -0.95 -3.98 -5.96
N GLY A 684 -1.51 -3.06 -5.17
CA GLY A 684 -2.59 -2.18 -5.61
C GLY A 684 -3.97 -2.82 -5.43
N PRO A 685 -5.04 -1.97 -5.46
CA PRO A 685 -6.40 -2.36 -5.06
C PRO A 685 -7.10 -3.34 -6.01
N ASP A 686 -6.55 -3.57 -7.18
CA ASP A 686 -7.18 -4.33 -8.25
C ASP A 686 -6.46 -5.66 -8.57
N HIS A 687 -5.55 -6.09 -7.71
CA HIS A 687 -4.81 -7.34 -7.91
C HIS A 687 -5.69 -8.56 -7.53
N PRO A 688 -5.58 -9.73 -8.22
CA PRO A 688 -6.35 -10.92 -7.88
C PRO A 688 -6.26 -11.35 -6.42
N ASP A 689 -5.07 -11.27 -5.80
CA ASP A 689 -4.90 -11.61 -4.38
C ASP A 689 -5.64 -10.65 -3.43
N VAL A 690 -5.88 -9.41 -3.86
CA VAL A 690 -6.77 -8.49 -3.16
C VAL A 690 -8.21 -8.95 -3.31
N GLY A 691 -8.62 -9.36 -4.50
CA GLY A 691 -9.95 -9.94 -4.74
C GLY A 691 -10.23 -11.15 -3.85
N LEU A 692 -9.27 -12.08 -3.72
CA LEU A 692 -9.37 -13.22 -2.80
C LEU A 692 -9.49 -12.79 -1.34
N SER A 693 -8.74 -11.77 -0.93
CA SER A 693 -8.81 -11.24 0.45
C SER A 693 -10.12 -10.50 0.73
N GLU A 694 -10.69 -9.80 -0.25
CA GLU A 694 -12.04 -9.23 -0.16
C GLU A 694 -13.07 -10.36 0.10
N GLY A 695 -12.95 -11.51 -0.59
CA GLY A 695 -13.76 -12.70 -0.34
C GLY A 695 -13.59 -13.25 1.08
N ASN A 696 -12.37 -13.30 1.61
CA ASN A 696 -12.10 -13.77 2.97
C ASN A 696 -12.71 -12.83 4.04
N VAL A 697 -12.63 -11.51 3.81
CA VAL A 697 -13.29 -10.51 4.69
C VAL A 697 -14.80 -10.67 4.63
N ALA A 698 -15.39 -10.92 3.45
CA ALA A 698 -16.82 -11.14 3.29
C ALA A 698 -17.30 -12.35 4.12
N VAL A 699 -16.59 -13.48 4.04
CA VAL A 699 -16.91 -14.69 4.83
C VAL A 699 -16.81 -14.41 6.34
N ALA A 700 -15.76 -13.69 6.77
CA ALA A 700 -15.59 -13.36 8.18
C ALA A 700 -16.69 -12.40 8.71
N LEU A 701 -17.16 -11.48 7.88
CA LEU A 701 -18.28 -10.58 8.20
C LEU A 701 -19.61 -11.35 8.26
N GLU A 702 -19.87 -12.28 7.32
CA GLU A 702 -21.03 -13.16 7.33
C GLU A 702 -21.07 -14.00 8.60
N ASP A 703 -19.95 -14.58 8.99
CA ASP A 703 -19.82 -15.35 10.24
C ASP A 703 -20.23 -14.53 11.49
N LEU A 704 -20.06 -13.21 11.44
CA LEU A 704 -20.46 -12.26 12.50
C LEU A 704 -21.89 -11.73 12.32
N GLY A 705 -22.63 -12.13 11.26
CA GLY A 705 -23.95 -11.61 10.92
C GLY A 705 -23.94 -10.15 10.40
N ARG A 706 -22.79 -9.66 9.91
CA ARG A 706 -22.64 -8.33 9.29
C ARG A 706 -22.86 -8.40 7.77
N ASP A 707 -23.97 -9.00 7.38
CA ASP A 707 -24.22 -9.46 6.00
C ASP A 707 -24.25 -8.32 4.97
N GLN A 708 -24.71 -7.12 5.36
CA GLN A 708 -24.72 -5.97 4.44
C GLN A 708 -23.31 -5.50 4.08
N GLU A 709 -22.38 -5.56 5.03
CA GLU A 709 -20.97 -5.25 4.80
C GLU A 709 -20.30 -6.38 4.01
N ALA A 710 -20.59 -7.63 4.37
CA ALA A 710 -20.13 -8.82 3.65
C ALA A 710 -20.49 -8.77 2.17
N LEU A 711 -21.70 -8.32 1.82
CA LEU A 711 -22.15 -8.18 0.44
C LEU A 711 -21.27 -7.20 -0.36
N ALA A 712 -20.87 -6.09 0.23
CA ALA A 712 -20.02 -5.10 -0.45
C ALA A 712 -18.63 -5.69 -0.78
N HIS A 713 -18.04 -6.43 0.16
CA HIS A 713 -16.74 -7.08 -0.01
C HIS A 713 -16.79 -8.22 -1.04
N VAL A 714 -17.82 -9.08 -1.01
CA VAL A 714 -17.93 -10.17 -2.00
C VAL A 714 -18.22 -9.63 -3.41
N ASP A 715 -19.01 -8.57 -3.54
CA ASP A 715 -19.24 -7.91 -4.84
C ASP A 715 -17.92 -7.32 -5.39
N ARG A 716 -17.08 -6.71 -4.54
CA ARG A 716 -15.75 -6.23 -4.91
C ARG A 716 -14.81 -7.37 -5.30
N SER A 717 -14.82 -8.48 -4.56
CA SER A 717 -14.10 -9.71 -4.92
C SER A 717 -14.45 -10.20 -6.31
N ILE A 718 -15.75 -10.31 -6.61
CA ILE A 718 -16.27 -10.74 -7.92
C ILE A 718 -15.81 -9.80 -9.04
N GLU A 719 -15.86 -8.49 -8.81
CA GLU A 719 -15.42 -7.48 -9.79
C GLU A 719 -13.94 -7.67 -10.14
N ILE A 720 -13.08 -7.78 -9.13
CA ILE A 720 -11.63 -7.94 -9.33
C ILE A 720 -11.32 -9.26 -10.04
N LEU A 721 -11.85 -10.38 -9.51
CA LEU A 721 -11.52 -11.70 -10.01
C LEU A 721 -12.08 -11.97 -11.41
N SER A 722 -13.26 -11.45 -11.74
CA SER A 722 -13.84 -11.63 -13.08
C SER A 722 -13.00 -10.97 -14.18
N ARG A 723 -12.31 -9.88 -13.87
CA ARG A 723 -11.45 -9.18 -14.83
C ARG A 723 -10.17 -9.96 -15.16
N ASP A 724 -9.56 -10.61 -14.17
CA ASP A 724 -8.26 -11.25 -14.33
C ASP A 724 -8.35 -12.74 -14.65
N PHE A 725 -9.35 -13.44 -14.12
CA PHE A 725 -9.57 -14.88 -14.38
C PHE A 725 -10.59 -15.14 -15.48
N GLY A 726 -11.45 -14.18 -15.79
CA GLY A 726 -12.60 -14.36 -16.70
C GLY A 726 -13.89 -14.73 -15.97
N ALA A 727 -15.02 -14.40 -16.60
CA ALA A 727 -16.35 -14.53 -16.00
C ALA A 727 -16.79 -15.99 -15.74
N GLU A 728 -16.09 -16.95 -16.32
CA GLU A 728 -16.46 -18.37 -16.27
C GLU A 728 -15.47 -19.24 -15.49
N HIS A 729 -14.55 -18.60 -14.77
CA HIS A 729 -13.52 -19.29 -13.99
C HIS A 729 -14.09 -19.94 -12.71
N PRO A 730 -13.66 -21.17 -12.33
CA PRO A 730 -14.14 -21.85 -11.12
C PRO A 730 -13.97 -21.06 -9.83
N GLU A 731 -12.91 -20.27 -9.71
CA GLU A 731 -12.66 -19.39 -8.53
C GLU A 731 -13.75 -18.33 -8.37
N LEU A 732 -14.25 -17.78 -9.50
CA LEU A 732 -15.35 -16.84 -9.46
C LEU A 732 -16.64 -17.50 -8.96
N ALA A 733 -16.88 -18.78 -9.29
CA ALA A 733 -18.03 -19.52 -8.80
C ALA A 733 -18.03 -19.67 -7.28
N THR A 734 -16.86 -19.74 -6.63
CA THR A 734 -16.73 -19.72 -5.17
C THR A 734 -17.26 -18.40 -4.59
N GLN A 735 -16.88 -17.27 -5.19
CA GLN A 735 -17.35 -15.96 -4.71
C GLN A 735 -18.85 -15.75 -4.99
N LEU A 736 -19.36 -16.26 -6.12
CA LEU A 736 -20.78 -16.24 -6.42
C LEU A 736 -21.58 -17.11 -5.45
N MET A 737 -21.04 -18.24 -4.98
CA MET A 737 -21.62 -19.05 -3.94
C MET A 737 -21.68 -18.27 -2.61
N ASN A 738 -20.57 -17.71 -2.16
CA ASN A 738 -20.52 -16.88 -0.94
C ASN A 738 -21.52 -15.71 -1.01
N ARG A 739 -21.59 -15.04 -2.17
CA ARG A 739 -22.59 -13.99 -2.41
C ARG A 739 -24.02 -14.50 -2.25
N GLY A 740 -24.28 -15.74 -2.71
CA GLY A 740 -25.58 -16.39 -2.57
C GLY A 740 -25.93 -16.66 -1.09
N GLU A 741 -24.98 -17.11 -0.28
CA GLU A 741 -25.14 -17.35 1.15
C GLU A 741 -25.45 -16.03 1.89
N ILE A 742 -24.66 -14.99 1.66
CA ILE A 742 -24.86 -13.64 2.21
C ILE A 742 -26.25 -13.07 1.83
N LEU A 743 -26.66 -13.23 0.56
CA LEU A 743 -27.97 -12.77 0.11
C LEU A 743 -29.14 -13.55 0.74
N ASN A 744 -28.93 -14.84 0.99
CA ASN A 744 -29.90 -15.65 1.76
C ASN A 744 -30.05 -15.14 3.19
N ALA A 745 -28.93 -14.86 3.87
CA ALA A 745 -28.93 -14.27 5.22
C ALA A 745 -29.65 -12.92 5.26
N LEU A 746 -29.52 -12.10 4.21
CA LEU A 746 -30.25 -10.83 4.03
C LEU A 746 -31.71 -10.99 3.65
N GLY A 747 -32.22 -12.20 3.44
CA GLY A 747 -33.59 -12.45 2.97
C GLY A 747 -33.83 -12.09 1.49
N ARG A 748 -32.77 -11.86 0.71
CA ARG A 748 -32.81 -11.52 -0.74
C ARG A 748 -32.82 -12.79 -1.60
N TYR A 749 -33.74 -13.70 -1.34
CA TYR A 749 -33.75 -15.08 -1.84
C TYR A 749 -33.68 -15.20 -3.38
N ARG A 750 -34.36 -14.31 -4.11
CA ARG A 750 -34.32 -14.36 -5.57
C ARG A 750 -32.96 -14.01 -6.14
N GLU A 751 -32.26 -13.09 -5.50
CA GLU A 751 -30.91 -12.71 -5.91
C GLU A 751 -29.89 -13.77 -5.50
N ALA A 752 -30.06 -14.37 -4.32
CA ALA A 752 -29.27 -15.50 -3.87
C ALA A 752 -29.32 -16.65 -4.88
N ARG A 753 -30.54 -17.06 -5.31
CA ARG A 753 -30.72 -18.10 -6.32
C ARG A 753 -30.03 -17.77 -7.65
N ARG A 754 -30.04 -16.51 -8.10
CA ARG A 754 -29.30 -16.11 -9.31
C ARG A 754 -27.80 -16.31 -9.13
N SER A 755 -27.25 -15.92 -7.97
CA SER A 755 -25.82 -16.08 -7.67
C SER A 755 -25.42 -17.57 -7.62
N PHE A 756 -26.21 -18.39 -6.89
CA PHE A 756 -25.99 -19.84 -6.85
C PHE A 756 -26.12 -20.52 -8.21
N GLU A 757 -27.09 -20.09 -9.03
CA GLU A 757 -27.28 -20.64 -10.37
C GLU A 757 -26.12 -20.31 -11.29
N SER A 758 -25.59 -19.09 -11.21
CA SER A 758 -24.37 -18.71 -11.94
C SER A 758 -23.18 -19.57 -11.51
N ALA A 759 -22.98 -19.76 -10.20
CA ALA A 759 -21.92 -20.62 -9.68
C ALA A 759 -22.12 -22.09 -10.12
N ARG A 760 -23.36 -22.60 -10.09
CA ARG A 760 -23.72 -23.96 -10.53
C ARG A 760 -23.33 -24.17 -12.00
N ILE A 761 -23.69 -23.24 -12.87
CA ILE A 761 -23.41 -23.33 -14.33
C ILE A 761 -21.89 -23.41 -14.57
N ILE A 762 -21.11 -22.57 -13.90
CA ILE A 762 -19.65 -22.59 -14.01
C ILE A 762 -19.09 -23.93 -13.55
N TRP A 763 -19.45 -24.39 -12.34
CA TRP A 763 -18.90 -25.62 -11.78
C TRP A 763 -19.36 -26.88 -12.53
N GLU A 764 -20.59 -26.92 -13.03
CA GLU A 764 -21.07 -28.06 -13.84
C GLU A 764 -20.26 -28.22 -15.12
N ARG A 765 -19.97 -27.11 -15.79
CA ARG A 765 -19.18 -27.10 -17.02
C ARG A 765 -17.71 -27.43 -16.78
N GLU A 766 -17.12 -26.83 -15.77
CA GLU A 766 -15.66 -26.88 -15.56
C GLU A 766 -15.24 -28.11 -14.71
N LEU A 767 -16.04 -28.52 -13.76
CA LEU A 767 -15.71 -29.59 -12.79
C LEU A 767 -16.56 -30.85 -12.99
N GLY A 768 -17.61 -30.79 -13.82
CA GLY A 768 -18.50 -31.90 -14.12
C GLY A 768 -19.73 -31.96 -13.19
N LEU A 769 -20.76 -32.70 -13.68
CA LEU A 769 -22.11 -32.71 -13.10
C LEU A 769 -22.25 -33.26 -11.68
N ASP A 770 -21.25 -34.03 -11.22
CA ASP A 770 -21.27 -34.68 -9.90
C ASP A 770 -20.14 -34.16 -8.99
N HIS A 771 -19.59 -32.97 -9.28
CA HIS A 771 -18.53 -32.40 -8.44
C HIS A 771 -19.08 -32.04 -7.06
N ARG A 772 -18.27 -32.28 -5.99
CA ARG A 772 -18.67 -32.03 -4.58
C ARG A 772 -19.12 -30.58 -4.33
N ASN A 773 -18.53 -29.59 -5.02
CA ASN A 773 -18.89 -28.19 -4.85
C ASN A 773 -20.34 -27.88 -5.25
N LEU A 774 -20.91 -28.64 -6.18
CA LEU A 774 -22.30 -28.46 -6.61
C LEU A 774 -23.29 -28.65 -5.44
N ALA A 775 -22.93 -29.49 -4.46
CA ALA A 775 -23.82 -29.72 -3.31
C ALA A 775 -24.01 -28.46 -2.46
N TYR A 776 -23.05 -27.52 -2.45
CA TYR A 776 -23.20 -26.25 -1.72
C TYR A 776 -24.27 -25.37 -2.37
N VAL A 777 -24.08 -25.05 -3.64
CA VAL A 777 -25.02 -24.16 -4.36
C VAL A 777 -26.41 -24.76 -4.47
N LEU A 778 -26.51 -26.10 -4.67
CA LEU A 778 -27.79 -26.80 -4.72
C LEU A 778 -28.50 -26.80 -3.37
N THR A 779 -27.76 -26.91 -2.27
CA THR A 779 -28.32 -26.77 -0.92
C THR A 779 -28.80 -25.34 -0.69
N GLY A 780 -27.97 -24.34 -1.02
CA GLY A 780 -28.33 -22.93 -0.90
C GLY A 780 -29.54 -22.51 -1.75
N ILE A 781 -29.67 -23.04 -2.98
CA ILE A 781 -30.86 -22.84 -3.81
C ILE A 781 -32.08 -23.42 -3.09
N GLY A 782 -31.97 -24.65 -2.55
CA GLY A 782 -33.04 -25.30 -1.83
C GLY A 782 -33.47 -24.54 -0.58
N GLU A 783 -32.52 -24.09 0.23
CA GLU A 783 -32.74 -23.25 1.42
C GLU A 783 -33.42 -21.94 1.07
N SER A 784 -32.98 -21.25 0.00
CA SER A 784 -33.64 -20.04 -0.51
C SER A 784 -35.12 -20.21 -0.79
N TYR A 785 -35.51 -21.35 -1.36
CA TYR A 785 -36.93 -21.67 -1.57
C TYR A 785 -37.67 -21.97 -0.29
N LEU A 786 -37.05 -22.74 0.62
CA LEU A 786 -37.63 -23.06 1.91
C LEU A 786 -37.90 -21.83 2.77
N ASP A 787 -37.00 -20.90 2.77
CA ASP A 787 -37.08 -19.66 3.57
C ASP A 787 -38.07 -18.66 2.94
N GLU A 788 -38.27 -18.72 1.62
CA GLU A 788 -39.35 -18.01 0.90
C GLU A 788 -40.72 -18.74 1.08
N ARG A 789 -40.74 -19.87 1.82
CA ARG A 789 -41.91 -20.74 2.06
C ARG A 789 -42.49 -21.40 0.82
N ASP A 790 -41.61 -21.66 -0.18
CA ASP A 790 -41.97 -22.41 -1.39
C ASP A 790 -41.19 -23.73 -1.45
N PRO A 791 -41.65 -24.81 -0.78
CA PRO A 791 -40.90 -26.04 -0.62
C PRO A 791 -40.86 -26.93 -1.87
N VAL A 792 -41.77 -26.75 -2.83
CA VAL A 792 -41.86 -27.64 -4.00
C VAL A 792 -40.66 -27.47 -4.95
N PRO A 793 -40.25 -26.27 -5.35
CA PRO A 793 -39.05 -26.09 -6.16
C PRO A 793 -37.74 -26.45 -5.43
N ALA A 794 -37.72 -26.48 -4.10
CA ALA A 794 -36.56 -26.88 -3.30
C ALA A 794 -36.19 -28.36 -3.47
N LEU A 795 -37.14 -29.22 -3.80
CA LEU A 795 -36.95 -30.66 -3.82
C LEU A 795 -35.86 -31.11 -4.80
N ALA A 796 -35.95 -30.71 -6.07
CA ALA A 796 -35.03 -31.17 -7.11
C ALA A 796 -33.55 -30.80 -6.79
N PRO A 797 -33.21 -29.54 -6.45
CA PRO A 797 -31.85 -29.21 -6.09
C PRO A 797 -31.36 -29.93 -4.81
N LEU A 798 -32.22 -30.08 -3.78
CA LEU A 798 -31.82 -30.74 -2.56
C LEU A 798 -31.64 -32.26 -2.71
N GLU A 799 -32.45 -32.93 -3.51
CA GLU A 799 -32.25 -34.34 -3.86
C GLU A 799 -30.90 -34.55 -4.56
N ARG A 800 -30.59 -33.70 -5.52
CA ARG A 800 -29.30 -33.76 -6.22
C ARG A 800 -28.15 -33.46 -5.28
N ALA A 801 -28.27 -32.43 -4.44
CA ALA A 801 -27.27 -32.10 -3.44
C ALA A 801 -26.98 -33.26 -2.49
N TRP A 802 -28.08 -33.91 -2.01
CA TRP A 802 -27.97 -35.06 -1.12
C TRP A 802 -27.25 -36.22 -1.81
N LYS A 803 -27.62 -36.57 -3.02
CA LYS A 803 -26.95 -37.63 -3.80
C LYS A 803 -25.45 -37.41 -3.92
N ILE A 804 -25.02 -36.18 -4.20
CA ILE A 804 -23.62 -35.84 -4.30
C ILE A 804 -22.91 -35.96 -2.94
N ARG A 805 -23.54 -35.43 -1.84
CA ARG A 805 -22.95 -35.48 -0.49
C ARG A 805 -22.91 -36.89 0.07
N GLU A 806 -23.93 -37.68 -0.16
CA GLU A 806 -23.94 -39.08 0.26
C GLU A 806 -22.80 -39.90 -0.32
N ALA A 807 -22.44 -39.65 -1.56
CA ALA A 807 -21.36 -40.32 -2.29
C ALA A 807 -19.96 -39.78 -1.99
N LYS A 808 -19.81 -38.48 -1.70
CA LYS A 808 -18.49 -37.80 -1.76
C LYS A 808 -18.15 -36.96 -0.53
N GLU A 809 -19.08 -36.75 0.40
CA GLU A 809 -18.84 -35.88 1.57
C GLU A 809 -18.62 -36.69 2.84
N THR A 810 -17.52 -36.41 3.52
CA THR A 810 -17.19 -37.04 4.82
C THR A 810 -17.53 -36.16 6.02
N ASP A 811 -17.66 -34.85 5.82
CA ASP A 811 -17.97 -33.88 6.88
C ASP A 811 -19.43 -34.07 7.38
N PRO A 812 -19.64 -34.43 8.66
CA PRO A 812 -20.97 -34.67 9.19
C PRO A 812 -21.84 -33.40 9.25
N LEU A 813 -21.23 -32.21 9.49
CA LEU A 813 -22.00 -30.96 9.52
C LEU A 813 -22.65 -30.66 8.17
N ARG A 814 -21.87 -30.79 7.10
CA ARG A 814 -22.34 -30.55 5.73
C ARG A 814 -23.37 -31.56 5.28
N ARG A 815 -23.17 -32.84 5.63
CA ARG A 815 -24.17 -33.90 5.38
C ARG A 815 -25.44 -33.63 6.14
N GLY A 816 -25.33 -33.21 7.40
CA GLY A 816 -26.46 -32.86 8.27
C GLY A 816 -27.29 -31.72 7.70
N ALA A 817 -26.64 -30.65 7.23
CA ALA A 817 -27.33 -29.50 6.67
C ALA A 817 -28.19 -29.85 5.45
N THR A 818 -27.61 -30.53 4.45
CA THR A 818 -28.37 -30.94 3.25
C THR A 818 -29.49 -31.92 3.57
N ARG A 819 -29.24 -32.89 4.48
CA ARG A 819 -30.30 -33.83 4.95
C ARG A 819 -31.46 -33.08 5.59
N PHE A 820 -31.14 -32.11 6.45
CA PHE A 820 -32.20 -31.40 7.17
C PHE A 820 -32.98 -30.46 6.24
N ALA A 821 -32.32 -29.78 5.33
CA ALA A 821 -32.97 -28.97 4.31
C ALA A 821 -33.92 -29.84 3.42
N LEU A 822 -33.46 -31.02 2.98
CA LEU A 822 -34.29 -31.94 2.21
C LEU A 822 -35.46 -32.48 3.05
N ALA A 823 -35.27 -32.77 4.34
CA ALA A 823 -36.32 -33.17 5.24
C ALA A 823 -37.40 -32.10 5.36
N ARG A 824 -37.01 -30.84 5.53
CA ARG A 824 -37.93 -29.68 5.53
C ARG A 824 -38.72 -29.61 4.22
N ALA A 825 -38.04 -29.68 3.08
CA ALA A 825 -38.68 -29.63 1.77
C ALA A 825 -39.72 -30.74 1.54
N LEU A 826 -39.38 -31.98 1.85
CA LEU A 826 -40.28 -33.13 1.71
C LEU A 826 -41.48 -33.04 2.64
N TRP A 827 -41.28 -32.55 3.87
CA TRP A 827 -42.37 -32.39 4.83
C TRP A 827 -43.31 -31.24 4.45
N ASP A 828 -42.74 -30.06 4.19
CA ASP A 828 -43.53 -28.85 3.96
C ASP A 828 -44.25 -28.89 2.58
N SER A 829 -43.74 -29.71 1.62
CA SER A 829 -44.41 -30.00 0.35
C SER A 829 -45.41 -31.18 0.43
N GLU A 830 -45.54 -31.82 1.58
CA GLU A 830 -46.37 -33.02 1.81
C GLU A 830 -46.05 -34.21 0.88
N ARG A 831 -44.88 -34.25 0.25
CA ARG A 831 -44.50 -35.29 -0.74
C ARG A 831 -44.15 -36.61 -0.09
N ASP A 832 -43.32 -36.63 0.94
CA ASP A 832 -42.91 -37.85 1.67
C ASP A 832 -42.57 -37.55 3.12
N PRO A 833 -43.56 -37.43 3.99
CA PRO A 833 -43.39 -37.18 5.42
C PRO A 833 -42.59 -38.27 6.14
N ALA A 834 -42.64 -39.51 5.68
CA ALA A 834 -41.92 -40.63 6.32
C ALA A 834 -40.41 -40.49 6.06
N ARG A 835 -40.02 -40.31 4.84
CA ARG A 835 -38.61 -40.05 4.43
C ARG A 835 -38.10 -38.76 5.03
N ALA A 836 -38.92 -37.70 5.11
CA ALA A 836 -38.55 -36.45 5.77
C ALA A 836 -38.11 -36.69 7.23
N GLN A 837 -38.84 -37.50 8.00
CA GLN A 837 -38.45 -37.83 9.36
C GLN A 837 -37.18 -38.68 9.46
N GLU A 838 -36.99 -39.60 8.52
CA GLU A 838 -35.75 -40.39 8.45
C GLU A 838 -34.54 -39.52 8.18
N LEU A 839 -34.63 -38.65 7.20
CA LEU A 839 -33.57 -37.70 6.87
C LEU A 839 -33.27 -36.74 8.03
N ALA A 840 -34.31 -36.25 8.73
CA ALA A 840 -34.11 -35.39 9.90
C ALA A 840 -33.39 -36.13 11.05
N ARG A 841 -33.73 -37.40 11.32
CA ARG A 841 -32.98 -38.21 12.31
C ARG A 841 -31.52 -38.38 11.88
N GLY A 842 -31.30 -38.72 10.61
CA GLY A 842 -29.94 -38.83 10.09
C GLY A 842 -29.17 -37.52 10.12
N ALA A 843 -29.82 -36.34 9.95
CA ALA A 843 -29.21 -35.02 10.13
C ALA A 843 -28.85 -34.81 11.62
N ARG A 844 -29.72 -35.13 12.54
CA ARG A 844 -29.48 -35.06 13.98
C ARG A 844 -28.25 -35.88 14.40
N GLU A 845 -28.16 -37.12 13.90
CA GLU A 845 -27.00 -37.98 14.15
C GLU A 845 -25.71 -37.37 13.63
N ALA A 846 -25.74 -36.82 12.43
CA ALA A 846 -24.60 -36.15 11.83
C ALA A 846 -24.16 -34.91 12.66
N TYR A 847 -25.09 -34.09 13.10
CA TYR A 847 -24.82 -32.95 13.98
C TYR A 847 -24.29 -33.37 15.36
N ALA A 848 -24.81 -34.47 15.91
CA ALA A 848 -24.30 -35.02 17.16
C ALA A 848 -22.85 -35.54 17.02
N GLN A 849 -22.51 -36.18 15.92
CA GLN A 849 -21.13 -36.60 15.61
C GLN A 849 -20.19 -35.40 15.54
N ALA A 850 -20.67 -34.27 15.02
CA ALA A 850 -19.93 -33.02 14.96
C ALA A 850 -19.95 -32.23 16.27
N SER A 851 -20.62 -32.72 17.31
CA SER A 851 -20.79 -32.06 18.61
C SER A 851 -21.51 -30.69 18.55
N ASP A 852 -22.29 -30.43 17.50
CA ASP A 852 -23.09 -29.21 17.32
C ASP A 852 -24.43 -29.32 18.06
N LYS A 853 -24.41 -28.95 19.34
CA LYS A 853 -25.58 -29.05 20.22
C LYS A 853 -26.75 -28.15 19.78
N ALA A 854 -26.46 -27.00 19.17
CA ALA A 854 -27.49 -26.05 18.74
C ALA A 854 -28.29 -26.64 17.57
N LYS A 855 -27.62 -27.13 16.53
CA LYS A 855 -28.28 -27.79 15.39
C LYS A 855 -28.97 -29.09 15.77
N VAL A 856 -28.45 -29.84 16.74
CA VAL A 856 -29.17 -31.02 17.31
C VAL A 856 -30.49 -30.58 17.93
N ALA A 857 -30.50 -29.53 18.74
CA ALA A 857 -31.70 -29.00 19.38
C ALA A 857 -32.71 -28.48 18.35
N ASP A 858 -32.27 -27.83 17.27
CA ASP A 858 -33.15 -27.36 16.20
C ASP A 858 -33.84 -28.50 15.49
N VAL A 859 -33.12 -29.59 15.16
CA VAL A 859 -33.70 -30.77 14.53
C VAL A 859 -34.65 -31.48 15.50
N ASP A 860 -34.30 -31.61 16.79
CA ASP A 860 -35.14 -32.20 17.81
C ASP A 860 -36.46 -31.41 17.96
N GLY A 861 -36.40 -30.09 17.99
CA GLY A 861 -37.55 -29.20 17.98
C GLY A 861 -38.42 -29.39 16.72
N TRP A 862 -37.81 -29.50 15.56
CA TRP A 862 -38.50 -29.74 14.30
C TRP A 862 -39.24 -31.11 14.29
N LEU A 863 -38.57 -32.17 14.73
CA LEU A 863 -39.14 -33.52 14.84
C LEU A 863 -40.29 -33.58 15.87
N ALA A 864 -40.16 -32.90 16.99
CA ALA A 864 -41.20 -32.86 18.04
C ALA A 864 -42.50 -32.19 17.55
N ALA A 865 -42.35 -31.11 16.76
CA ALA A 865 -43.48 -30.38 16.18
C ALA A 865 -44.20 -31.14 15.04
N ARG A 866 -43.56 -32.13 14.42
CA ARG A 866 -44.01 -32.82 13.20
C ARG A 866 -44.19 -34.32 13.39
N LYS A 867 -44.92 -34.73 14.43
CA LYS A 867 -45.24 -36.13 14.67
C LYS A 867 -46.20 -36.70 13.59
N PRO A 868 -45.90 -37.89 13.02
CA PRO A 868 -46.80 -38.49 12.05
C PRO A 868 -48.22 -38.69 12.66
N LYS A 869 -49.22 -38.22 11.91
CA LYS A 869 -50.59 -38.56 12.30
C LYS A 869 -50.70 -40.08 12.34
N LYS A 870 -50.96 -40.69 13.53
CA LYS A 870 -51.25 -42.10 13.59
C LYS A 870 -52.42 -42.37 12.60
N LYS A 871 -52.16 -43.13 11.55
CA LYS A 871 -53.25 -43.68 10.76
C LYS A 871 -54.21 -44.37 11.74
N LYS A 872 -55.41 -43.83 11.92
CA LYS A 872 -56.48 -44.60 12.52
C LYS A 872 -56.66 -45.75 11.56
N LEU A 873 -56.33 -47.01 12.06
CA LEU A 873 -56.66 -48.23 11.46
C LEU A 873 -58.18 -48.38 11.43
#